data_9a3368ff130f99718ab06cb44de9f80d
#
_entry.id   9a3368ff130f99718ab06cb44de9f80d
#
_cell.length_a   1.000
_cell.length_b   1.000
_cell.length_c   1.000
_cell.angle_alpha   90.00
_cell.angle_beta   90.00
_cell.angle_gamma   90.00
#
_symmetry.space_group_name_H-M   'P 1'
#
loop_
_entity.id
_entity.type
_entity.pdbx_description
1 polymer ?
#
loop_
_entity_poly.entity_id
_entity_poly.type
_entity_poly.pdbx_seq_one_letter_code
_entity_poly.pdbx_strand_id
1 'polypeptide(L)'
;METPADAATIQDRGESLSHIVRLALDVRLLGPLEVFDGAGHSVALSGDRPRALLALLALELPGFVSSERIVDALWGDEAGRELDGSLHVTMSRLRKSLGENVIRTMAGGYRLELPVANLDVERFRRQARRGRQLLTLGNSARATEAFRQALAQWRGEPLGDLRQFEFAERVARLLDEQRMVAVEHLMEAELAAGNHDLVVGELSGLVEAFPLREKLWEHLMVALYRGGRQSEALRAFARVKGVLGDELGLDPSPALVDLEERILLHDPGLADTTDLAEPGELNDPELVTFSSGDVIVEEGSPADLVYWIEEGKVEVVRIGDDGTDVVLAELGPGRYFGELASLLGTGRTATVRALTPTTLSVHTVEAFRLRLGIERSRDPETKTPSAEVWELIRRGEYLRAYDLASSLVDRSRSDPELRYLAVLALARSGATAQAIRRYDALSLSSIDPASVSPRLAEDIAALAARLDKDMALNDEPRRQQWAVRSAEAYQAAFDRHRSAYLGVNAATMWLIAGNRDRAGFAAAKGLEAVDGVDAGAGEDEYWTAASEAEAALILGDLARVADALGRAGQLSEGHRASRATTLRQLRQICTLLDVDDTILAPIRNPSVVHYCGHRVGAGGSPGRFPAEAEGYVTKRLKRAFDELGAGVGFGSLAAGADIIAAEIILQRDAELQVVLPFDRDEFVRTSVAPAGPEWVARFERCLVGAAGVATAVPGEYLDDPVLFDFCARIAMGQAVMRARFLETDAHQIAVWDGLATDEAAGTAVDVATWQGTGRPATIIPVGGGPEYKGPPEPPLRIVRALVFGDFAGFSRLTDAQVQVFQGTVMAAVAAEIDRFQPHFLAGNTWGDGLYLVFDEVRAAAECALAIQELIGGFDIPGLGLTGLRGMRIAAHAGPVFEGWDPIARQLTFFGTGVTQAARIEPRTPEGEVYVTEPFAALASLAGGDSFDCHYVGSLPAAKGYGSFPLFSLKRRLA
;
A
#
# COMPACT_ATOMS: atom_id res chain seq x y z
N MET A 1 -4.19 -66.03 14.62
CA MET A 1 -5.37 -65.26 15.10
C MET A 1 -4.99 -63.80 14.93
N GLU A 2 -5.23 -63.32 13.72
CA GLU A 2 -5.02 -61.90 13.35
C GLU A 2 -6.26 -61.13 13.79
N THR A 3 -6.00 -59.95 14.36
CA THR A 3 -7.04 -59.10 14.94
C THR A 3 -7.66 -58.18 13.88
N PRO A 4 -8.94 -57.78 14.01
CA PRO A 4 -9.71 -57.06 12.98
C PRO A 4 -9.34 -55.56 12.78
N ALA A 5 -8.16 -55.12 13.19
CA ALA A 5 -7.76 -53.72 13.11
C ALA A 5 -7.14 -53.28 11.76
N ASP A 6 -6.73 -54.23 10.93
CA ASP A 6 -6.06 -53.91 9.65
C ASP A 6 -6.99 -53.72 8.45
N ALA A 7 -8.24 -54.15 8.56
CA ALA A 7 -9.22 -54.01 7.47
C ALA A 7 -9.83 -52.59 7.35
N ALA A 8 -9.93 -51.88 8.47
CA ALA A 8 -10.49 -50.51 8.48
C ALA A 8 -9.50 -49.47 7.91
N THR A 9 -8.17 -49.68 8.05
CA THR A 9 -7.15 -48.77 7.58
C THR A 9 -6.92 -48.78 6.05
N ILE A 10 -7.25 -49.94 5.42
CA ILE A 10 -7.16 -50.11 3.96
C ILE A 10 -8.39 -49.55 3.24
N GLN A 11 -9.55 -49.61 3.90
CA GLN A 11 -10.78 -49.02 3.34
C GLN A 11 -10.74 -47.49 3.38
N ASP A 12 -10.23 -46.88 4.45
CA ASP A 12 -10.08 -45.41 4.59
C ASP A 12 -9.00 -44.82 3.62
N ARG A 13 -7.93 -45.57 3.33
CA ARG A 13 -6.95 -45.17 2.28
C ARG A 13 -7.51 -45.35 0.86
N GLY A 14 -8.38 -46.27 0.62
CA GLY A 14 -9.06 -46.51 -0.65
C GLY A 14 -10.07 -45.39 -0.98
N GLU A 15 -10.81 -44.94 0.02
CA GLU A 15 -11.73 -43.80 -0.12
C GLU A 15 -11.02 -42.49 -0.31
N SER A 16 -9.90 -42.24 0.40
CA SER A 16 -9.11 -41.04 0.25
C SER A 16 -8.40 -40.93 -1.12
N LEU A 17 -7.88 -42.06 -1.66
CA LEU A 17 -7.33 -42.12 -3.00
C LEU A 17 -8.41 -42.02 -4.09
N SER A 18 -9.59 -42.57 -3.89
CA SER A 18 -10.71 -42.41 -4.81
C SER A 18 -11.26 -40.97 -4.82
N HIS A 19 -11.14 -40.23 -3.72
CA HIS A 19 -11.49 -38.82 -3.64
C HIS A 19 -10.50 -37.92 -4.39
N ILE A 20 -9.19 -38.18 -4.29
CA ILE A 20 -8.11 -37.46 -4.98
C ILE A 20 -8.15 -37.71 -6.49
N VAL A 21 -8.46 -38.91 -6.93
CA VAL A 21 -8.57 -39.26 -8.35
C VAL A 21 -9.84 -38.71 -9.00
N ARG A 22 -10.92 -38.45 -8.23
CA ARG A 22 -12.18 -37.89 -8.73
C ARG A 22 -12.21 -36.37 -8.87
N LEU A 23 -11.24 -35.60 -8.29
CA LEU A 23 -11.12 -34.15 -8.39
C LEU A 23 -10.32 -33.67 -9.62
N ALA A 24 -9.87 -34.57 -10.48
CA ALA A 24 -9.05 -34.25 -11.65
C ALA A 24 -9.80 -34.26 -12.97
N LEU A 25 -11.02 -33.68 -13.03
CA LEU A 25 -11.70 -33.47 -14.29
C LEU A 25 -10.98 -32.39 -15.11
N ASP A 26 -10.85 -32.61 -16.43
CA ASP A 26 -10.41 -31.62 -17.41
C ASP A 26 -11.60 -31.24 -18.31
N VAL A 27 -12.00 -29.98 -18.28
CA VAL A 27 -13.14 -29.47 -19.05
C VAL A 27 -12.62 -28.59 -20.19
N ARG A 28 -13.07 -28.86 -21.40
CA ARG A 28 -12.61 -28.18 -22.62
C ARG A 28 -13.76 -27.54 -23.36
N LEU A 29 -13.67 -26.22 -23.55
CA LEU A 29 -14.70 -25.36 -24.17
C LEU A 29 -14.20 -24.66 -25.46
N LEU A 30 -12.88 -24.67 -25.73
CA LEU A 30 -12.29 -24.08 -26.94
C LEU A 30 -12.40 -25.00 -28.15
N GLY A 31 -13.64 -25.41 -28.42
CA GLY A 31 -14.14 -26.36 -29.39
C GLY A 31 -15.48 -26.91 -28.91
N PRO A 32 -15.98 -28.01 -29.47
CA PRO A 32 -17.09 -28.75 -28.85
C PRO A 32 -16.77 -29.13 -27.41
N LEU A 33 -17.78 -29.10 -26.51
CA LEU A 33 -17.58 -29.45 -25.11
C LEU A 33 -17.07 -30.88 -24.97
N GLU A 34 -15.93 -31.06 -24.35
CA GLU A 34 -15.33 -32.34 -23.96
C GLU A 34 -14.98 -32.32 -22.47
N VAL A 35 -15.14 -33.47 -21.84
CA VAL A 35 -14.79 -33.67 -20.41
C VAL A 35 -13.94 -34.93 -20.30
N PHE A 36 -12.82 -34.86 -19.59
CA PHE A 36 -11.97 -36.01 -19.30
C PHE A 36 -11.86 -36.23 -17.79
N ASP A 37 -11.72 -37.47 -17.38
CA ASP A 37 -11.40 -37.80 -16.00
C ASP A 37 -9.89 -37.69 -15.72
N GLY A 38 -9.48 -37.82 -14.46
CA GLY A 38 -8.07 -37.75 -14.07
C GLY A 38 -7.14 -38.84 -14.65
N ALA A 39 -7.73 -39.86 -15.31
CA ALA A 39 -7.00 -40.87 -16.06
C ALA A 39 -6.94 -40.57 -17.57
N GLY A 40 -7.57 -39.48 -18.02
CA GLY A 40 -7.63 -39.05 -19.41
C GLY A 40 -8.74 -39.73 -20.24
N HIS A 41 -9.68 -40.44 -19.62
CA HIS A 41 -10.82 -41.03 -20.34
C HIS A 41 -11.94 -40.01 -20.53
N SER A 42 -12.55 -40.04 -21.72
CA SER A 42 -13.69 -39.15 -22.01
C SER A 42 -14.91 -39.49 -21.15
N VAL A 43 -15.48 -38.48 -20.50
CA VAL A 43 -16.74 -38.59 -19.73
C VAL A 43 -17.91 -38.14 -20.62
N ALA A 44 -18.75 -39.10 -21.01
CA ALA A 44 -19.91 -38.84 -21.87
C ALA A 44 -21.03 -38.12 -21.10
N LEU A 45 -21.43 -36.94 -21.58
CA LEU A 45 -22.58 -36.20 -21.11
C LEU A 45 -23.74 -36.30 -22.10
N SER A 46 -24.87 -36.84 -21.65
CA SER A 46 -26.04 -37.05 -22.49
C SER A 46 -27.02 -35.88 -22.43
N GLY A 47 -27.34 -35.32 -23.62
CA GLY A 47 -28.28 -34.20 -23.77
C GLY A 47 -27.68 -32.82 -23.71
N ASP A 48 -28.28 -31.88 -24.44
CA ASP A 48 -27.73 -30.53 -24.59
C ASP A 48 -27.80 -29.71 -23.33
N ARG A 49 -28.89 -29.76 -22.56
CA ARG A 49 -29.05 -28.99 -21.30
C ARG A 49 -28.04 -29.35 -20.20
N PRO A 50 -27.75 -30.66 -19.90
CA PRO A 50 -26.64 -30.97 -18.98
C PRO A 50 -25.27 -30.49 -19.46
N ARG A 51 -25.01 -30.54 -20.77
CA ARG A 51 -23.77 -30.02 -21.38
C ARG A 51 -23.69 -28.51 -21.24
N ALA A 52 -24.75 -27.78 -21.57
CA ALA A 52 -24.83 -26.33 -21.41
C ALA A 52 -24.73 -25.90 -19.94
N LEU A 53 -25.34 -26.66 -19.02
CA LEU A 53 -25.22 -26.40 -17.58
C LEU A 53 -23.78 -26.53 -17.10
N LEU A 54 -23.06 -27.57 -17.51
CA LEU A 54 -21.65 -27.71 -17.16
C LEU A 54 -20.81 -26.57 -17.74
N ALA A 55 -21.04 -26.22 -19.01
CA ALA A 55 -20.32 -25.10 -19.64
C ALA A 55 -20.55 -23.78 -18.91
N LEU A 56 -21.80 -23.48 -18.52
CA LEU A 56 -22.15 -22.28 -17.76
C LEU A 56 -21.45 -22.24 -16.41
N LEU A 57 -21.48 -23.35 -15.65
CA LEU A 57 -20.81 -23.45 -14.35
C LEU A 57 -19.27 -23.34 -14.47
N ALA A 58 -18.67 -23.92 -15.54
CA ALA A 58 -17.24 -23.89 -15.77
C ALA A 58 -16.75 -22.48 -16.15
N LEU A 59 -17.54 -21.73 -16.93
CA LEU A 59 -17.21 -20.37 -17.34
C LEU A 59 -17.27 -19.34 -16.18
N GLU A 60 -17.99 -19.68 -15.12
CA GLU A 60 -18.12 -18.82 -13.92
C GLU A 60 -17.15 -19.20 -12.79
N LEU A 61 -16.23 -20.14 -13.02
CA LEU A 61 -15.22 -20.51 -12.02
C LEU A 61 -14.34 -19.30 -11.67
N PRO A 62 -13.97 -19.13 -10.38
CA PRO A 62 -14.32 -19.94 -9.20
C PRO A 62 -15.64 -19.57 -8.51
N GLY A 63 -16.46 -18.72 -9.13
CA GLY A 63 -17.74 -18.24 -8.61
C GLY A 63 -18.85 -19.30 -8.55
N PHE A 64 -20.05 -18.90 -8.13
CA PHE A 64 -21.25 -19.71 -8.18
C PHE A 64 -22.27 -19.09 -9.13
N VAL A 65 -23.18 -19.93 -9.68
CA VAL A 65 -24.26 -19.47 -10.57
C VAL A 65 -25.58 -19.62 -9.83
N SER A 66 -26.38 -18.55 -9.78
CA SER A 66 -27.71 -18.60 -9.16
C SER A 66 -28.66 -19.52 -9.95
N SER A 67 -29.59 -20.15 -9.26
CA SER A 67 -30.62 -20.99 -9.88
C SER A 67 -31.43 -20.22 -10.92
N GLU A 68 -31.75 -18.96 -10.65
CA GLU A 68 -32.46 -18.08 -11.58
C GLU A 68 -31.68 -17.88 -12.88
N ARG A 69 -30.37 -17.55 -12.78
CA ARG A 69 -29.50 -17.38 -13.95
C ARG A 69 -29.32 -18.67 -14.75
N ILE A 70 -29.30 -19.83 -14.07
CA ILE A 70 -29.25 -21.13 -14.76
C ILE A 70 -30.54 -21.37 -15.55
N VAL A 71 -31.68 -21.11 -14.93
CA VAL A 71 -32.99 -21.27 -15.58
C VAL A 71 -33.11 -20.35 -16.80
N ASP A 72 -32.76 -19.09 -16.66
CA ASP A 72 -32.73 -18.10 -17.74
C ASP A 72 -31.82 -18.55 -18.89
N ALA A 73 -30.58 -18.95 -18.58
CA ALA A 73 -29.59 -19.36 -19.58
C ALA A 73 -29.96 -20.64 -20.34
N LEU A 74 -30.68 -21.60 -19.71
CA LEU A 74 -30.98 -22.91 -20.30
C LEU A 74 -32.40 -23.04 -20.85
N TRP A 75 -33.34 -22.20 -20.44
CA TRP A 75 -34.77 -22.29 -20.84
C TRP A 75 -35.30 -20.97 -21.41
N GLY A 76 -34.64 -19.81 -21.16
CA GLY A 76 -35.03 -18.51 -21.71
C GLY A 76 -36.49 -18.17 -21.50
N ASP A 77 -37.19 -17.77 -22.57
CA ASP A 77 -38.60 -17.40 -22.57
C ASP A 77 -39.58 -18.57 -22.32
N GLU A 78 -39.11 -19.83 -22.33
CA GLU A 78 -39.92 -21.00 -21.97
C GLU A 78 -40.20 -21.07 -20.44
N ALA A 79 -39.71 -20.08 -19.65
CA ALA A 79 -39.73 -20.03 -18.19
C ALA A 79 -41.14 -19.85 -17.61
N GLY A 80 -41.92 -20.95 -17.49
CA GLY A 80 -43.17 -21.07 -16.73
C GLY A 80 -42.96 -21.65 -15.33
N ARG A 81 -43.96 -21.56 -14.45
CA ARG A 81 -43.91 -21.86 -13.01
C ARG A 81 -43.53 -23.32 -12.58
N GLU A 82 -43.17 -24.22 -13.50
CA GLU A 82 -42.83 -25.62 -13.21
C GLU A 82 -41.35 -25.98 -13.39
N LEU A 83 -40.46 -25.01 -13.52
CA LEU A 83 -39.07 -25.24 -13.95
C LEU A 83 -38.07 -25.62 -12.84
N ASP A 84 -38.37 -25.40 -11.57
CA ASP A 84 -37.51 -25.88 -10.48
C ASP A 84 -37.30 -27.39 -10.51
N GLY A 85 -38.32 -28.14 -10.90
CA GLY A 85 -38.22 -29.59 -11.12
C GLY A 85 -37.28 -29.97 -12.26
N SER A 86 -37.30 -29.21 -13.37
CA SER A 86 -36.47 -29.46 -14.56
C SER A 86 -35.00 -29.19 -14.31
N LEU A 87 -34.67 -28.12 -13.54
CA LEU A 87 -33.31 -27.82 -13.10
C LEU A 87 -32.77 -28.94 -12.19
N HIS A 88 -33.54 -29.39 -11.22
CA HIS A 88 -33.14 -30.47 -10.32
C HIS A 88 -32.87 -31.78 -11.07
N VAL A 89 -33.70 -32.13 -12.06
CA VAL A 89 -33.48 -33.32 -12.90
C VAL A 89 -32.21 -33.17 -13.73
N THR A 90 -31.97 -32.00 -14.34
CA THR A 90 -30.78 -31.74 -15.13
C THR A 90 -29.52 -31.79 -14.26
N MET A 91 -29.56 -31.20 -13.07
CA MET A 91 -28.48 -31.21 -12.09
C MET A 91 -28.19 -32.63 -11.58
N SER A 92 -29.22 -33.41 -11.29
CA SER A 92 -29.07 -34.80 -10.86
C SER A 92 -28.41 -35.66 -11.95
N ARG A 93 -28.81 -35.49 -13.22
CA ARG A 93 -28.16 -36.18 -14.37
C ARG A 93 -26.70 -35.78 -14.50
N LEU A 94 -26.38 -34.49 -14.36
CA LEU A 94 -25.02 -34.00 -14.45
C LEU A 94 -24.16 -34.55 -13.31
N ARG A 95 -24.63 -34.54 -12.08
CA ARG A 95 -23.94 -35.13 -10.92
C ARG A 95 -23.71 -36.62 -11.07
N LYS A 96 -24.69 -37.36 -11.62
CA LYS A 96 -24.52 -38.77 -11.87
C LYS A 96 -23.42 -39.09 -12.85
N SER A 97 -23.17 -38.20 -13.85
CA SER A 97 -22.12 -38.37 -14.87
C SER A 97 -20.77 -37.95 -14.37
N LEU A 98 -20.67 -36.85 -13.58
CA LEU A 98 -19.41 -36.26 -13.12
C LEU A 98 -18.96 -36.71 -11.72
N GLY A 99 -19.90 -37.17 -10.91
CA GLY A 99 -19.72 -37.49 -9.49
C GLY A 99 -20.46 -36.51 -8.56
N GLU A 100 -20.98 -37.03 -7.45
CA GLU A 100 -21.85 -36.29 -6.52
C GLU A 100 -21.19 -35.02 -5.93
N ASN A 101 -19.88 -35.01 -5.75
CA ASN A 101 -19.14 -33.95 -5.07
C ASN A 101 -18.56 -32.88 -6.02
N VAL A 102 -18.72 -33.04 -7.32
CA VAL A 102 -18.15 -32.11 -8.34
C VAL A 102 -18.96 -30.82 -8.43
N ILE A 103 -20.26 -30.87 -8.05
CA ILE A 103 -21.11 -29.67 -8.05
C ILE A 103 -21.70 -29.47 -6.68
N ARG A 104 -21.32 -28.41 -6.01
CA ARG A 104 -21.82 -28.05 -4.68
C ARG A 104 -23.08 -27.20 -4.77
N THR A 105 -24.08 -27.54 -3.95
CA THR A 105 -25.27 -26.69 -3.78
C THR A 105 -24.94 -25.57 -2.79
N MET A 106 -25.20 -24.35 -3.18
CA MET A 106 -25.05 -23.14 -2.39
C MET A 106 -26.43 -22.56 -2.07
N ALA A 107 -26.51 -21.61 -1.11
CA ALA A 107 -27.75 -20.89 -0.87
C ALA A 107 -28.13 -20.07 -2.13
N GLY A 108 -29.19 -20.53 -2.85
CA GLY A 108 -29.68 -19.87 -4.06
C GLY A 108 -29.01 -20.27 -5.39
N GLY A 109 -28.13 -21.28 -5.41
CA GLY A 109 -27.46 -21.65 -6.67
C GLY A 109 -26.52 -22.84 -6.56
N TYR A 110 -25.60 -22.95 -7.53
CA TYR A 110 -24.68 -24.07 -7.67
C TYR A 110 -23.27 -23.58 -8.04
N ARG A 111 -22.25 -24.28 -7.54
CA ARG A 111 -20.83 -24.03 -7.86
C ARG A 111 -20.18 -25.32 -8.34
N LEU A 112 -19.38 -25.22 -9.38
CA LEU A 112 -18.51 -26.30 -9.85
C LEU A 112 -17.23 -26.32 -8.99
N GLU A 113 -16.94 -27.44 -8.37
CA GLU A 113 -15.73 -27.68 -7.58
C GLU A 113 -14.64 -28.26 -8.50
N LEU A 114 -14.02 -27.38 -9.31
CA LEU A 114 -12.98 -27.74 -10.27
C LEU A 114 -11.83 -26.74 -10.13
N PRO A 115 -10.56 -27.21 -10.10
CA PRO A 115 -9.42 -26.31 -10.20
C PRO A 115 -9.48 -25.52 -11.52
N VAL A 116 -9.32 -24.22 -11.47
CA VAL A 116 -9.36 -23.32 -12.62
C VAL A 116 -8.35 -23.73 -13.71
N ALA A 117 -7.20 -24.27 -13.32
CA ALA A 117 -6.19 -24.79 -14.21
C ALA A 117 -6.67 -25.98 -15.09
N ASN A 118 -7.76 -26.63 -14.72
CA ASN A 118 -8.34 -27.75 -15.47
C ASN A 118 -9.36 -27.32 -16.52
N LEU A 119 -9.47 -26.00 -16.79
CA LEU A 119 -10.29 -25.45 -17.85
C LEU A 119 -9.39 -24.96 -19.00
N ASP A 120 -9.63 -25.39 -20.23
CA ASP A 120 -8.81 -25.02 -21.41
C ASP A 120 -8.87 -23.51 -21.71
N VAL A 121 -9.99 -22.85 -21.48
CA VAL A 121 -10.16 -21.40 -21.59
C VAL A 121 -9.16 -20.67 -20.66
N GLU A 122 -8.99 -21.14 -19.45
CA GLU A 122 -8.07 -20.50 -18.50
C GLU A 122 -6.61 -20.85 -18.81
N ARG A 123 -6.33 -22.06 -19.32
CA ARG A 123 -4.99 -22.38 -19.86
C ARG A 123 -4.62 -21.49 -21.04
N PHE A 124 -5.56 -21.27 -21.97
CA PHE A 124 -5.39 -20.34 -23.09
C PHE A 124 -5.09 -18.93 -22.60
N ARG A 125 -5.95 -18.37 -21.72
CA ARG A 125 -5.78 -17.03 -21.17
C ARG A 125 -4.45 -16.85 -20.45
N ARG A 126 -4.05 -17.84 -19.64
CA ARG A 126 -2.78 -17.83 -18.91
C ARG A 126 -1.57 -17.80 -19.87
N GLN A 127 -1.56 -18.66 -20.91
CA GLN A 127 -0.47 -18.69 -21.87
C GLN A 127 -0.42 -17.44 -22.75
N ALA A 128 -1.59 -16.91 -23.16
CA ALA A 128 -1.66 -15.66 -23.92
C ALA A 128 -1.15 -14.46 -23.10
N ARG A 129 -1.51 -14.38 -21.80
CA ARG A 129 -0.95 -13.38 -20.88
C ARG A 129 0.56 -13.51 -20.74
N ARG A 130 1.05 -14.74 -20.54
CA ARG A 130 2.49 -15.02 -20.46
C ARG A 130 3.22 -14.60 -21.75
N GLY A 131 2.63 -14.89 -22.92
CA GLY A 131 3.18 -14.47 -24.21
C GLY A 131 3.31 -12.95 -24.31
N ARG A 132 2.27 -12.21 -23.93
CA ARG A 132 2.31 -10.73 -23.91
C ARG A 132 3.41 -10.21 -22.96
N GLN A 133 3.51 -10.75 -21.76
CA GLN A 133 4.56 -10.39 -20.80
C GLN A 133 5.96 -10.61 -21.37
N LEU A 134 6.20 -11.77 -22.01
CA LEU A 134 7.49 -12.10 -22.61
C LEU A 134 7.82 -11.21 -23.80
N LEU A 135 6.81 -10.87 -24.61
CA LEU A 135 6.96 -9.98 -25.75
C LEU A 135 7.37 -8.57 -25.30
N THR A 136 6.68 -8.04 -24.29
CA THR A 136 7.02 -6.77 -23.66
C THR A 136 8.45 -6.73 -23.12
N LEU A 137 8.98 -7.86 -22.71
CA LEU A 137 10.34 -7.98 -22.15
C LEU A 137 11.41 -8.20 -23.21
N GLY A 138 11.07 -8.00 -24.46
CA GLY A 138 11.99 -8.27 -25.56
C GLY A 138 12.35 -9.76 -25.74
N ASN A 139 11.70 -10.67 -24.97
CA ASN A 139 11.95 -12.11 -25.10
C ASN A 139 11.04 -12.73 -26.16
N SER A 140 11.20 -12.28 -27.41
CA SER A 140 10.34 -12.63 -28.54
C SER A 140 10.26 -14.13 -28.78
N ALA A 141 11.37 -14.88 -28.67
CA ALA A 141 11.37 -16.32 -28.88
C ALA A 141 10.49 -17.08 -27.86
N ARG A 142 10.56 -16.72 -26.57
CA ARG A 142 9.71 -17.33 -25.54
C ARG A 142 8.25 -16.83 -25.62
N ALA A 143 8.04 -15.59 -26.06
CA ALA A 143 6.70 -15.05 -26.33
C ALA A 143 6.01 -15.85 -27.42
N THR A 144 6.67 -16.09 -28.55
CA THR A 144 6.21 -16.93 -29.63
C THR A 144 5.78 -18.32 -29.13
N GLU A 145 6.60 -18.97 -28.32
CA GLU A 145 6.28 -20.30 -27.79
C GLU A 145 5.03 -20.24 -26.87
N ALA A 146 4.91 -19.25 -26.01
CA ALA A 146 3.76 -19.10 -25.13
C ALA A 146 2.46 -18.84 -25.92
N PHE A 147 2.49 -18.00 -26.96
CA PHE A 147 1.33 -17.78 -27.81
C PHE A 147 0.95 -19.02 -28.63
N ARG A 148 1.94 -19.76 -29.11
CA ARG A 148 1.68 -21.07 -29.79
C ARG A 148 1.03 -22.06 -28.84
N GLN A 149 1.49 -22.15 -27.56
CA GLN A 149 0.87 -23.00 -26.55
C GLN A 149 -0.54 -22.53 -26.19
N ALA A 150 -0.80 -21.23 -26.19
CA ALA A 150 -2.15 -20.69 -26.00
C ALA A 150 -3.08 -21.11 -27.13
N LEU A 151 -2.68 -20.89 -28.34
CA LEU A 151 -3.48 -21.20 -29.55
C LEU A 151 -3.65 -22.72 -29.75
N ALA A 152 -2.73 -23.55 -29.26
CA ALA A 152 -2.85 -25.02 -29.29
C ALA A 152 -3.99 -25.56 -28.38
N GLN A 153 -4.56 -24.75 -27.49
CA GLN A 153 -5.75 -25.14 -26.73
C GLN A 153 -7.03 -25.17 -27.59
N TRP A 154 -6.99 -24.52 -28.75
CA TRP A 154 -8.13 -24.42 -29.64
C TRP A 154 -8.27 -25.66 -30.55
N ARG A 155 -9.45 -26.28 -30.52
CA ARG A 155 -9.79 -27.50 -31.27
C ARG A 155 -10.84 -27.27 -32.36
N GLY A 156 -11.38 -26.04 -32.42
CA GLY A 156 -12.41 -25.63 -33.36
C GLY A 156 -13.16 -24.41 -32.92
N GLU A 157 -14.40 -24.25 -33.33
CA GLU A 157 -15.28 -23.18 -32.87
C GLU A 157 -15.61 -23.37 -31.37
N PRO A 158 -15.36 -22.36 -30.51
CA PRO A 158 -15.61 -22.48 -29.08
C PRO A 158 -17.09 -22.71 -28.80
N LEU A 159 -17.39 -23.66 -27.90
CA LEU A 159 -18.76 -24.06 -27.58
C LEU A 159 -19.60 -24.43 -28.83
N GLY A 160 -18.97 -24.94 -29.87
CA GLY A 160 -19.60 -25.11 -31.21
C GLY A 160 -20.87 -25.97 -31.19
N ASP A 161 -20.97 -26.94 -30.28
CA ASP A 161 -22.10 -27.80 -30.06
C ASP A 161 -23.16 -27.23 -29.09
N LEU A 162 -22.95 -26.01 -28.55
CA LEU A 162 -23.84 -25.34 -27.60
C LEU A 162 -24.33 -23.97 -28.09
N ARG A 163 -24.02 -23.58 -29.33
CA ARG A 163 -24.35 -22.27 -29.89
C ARG A 163 -25.86 -21.96 -29.94
N GLN A 164 -26.74 -22.97 -29.82
CA GLN A 164 -28.19 -22.79 -29.72
C GLN A 164 -28.60 -22.08 -28.40
N PHE A 165 -27.70 -22.03 -27.37
CA PHE A 165 -27.95 -21.31 -26.16
C PHE A 165 -27.37 -19.89 -26.25
N GLU A 166 -28.15 -18.87 -25.96
CA GLU A 166 -27.76 -17.46 -26.13
C GLU A 166 -26.49 -17.10 -25.34
N PHE A 167 -26.35 -17.62 -24.12
CA PHE A 167 -25.14 -17.38 -23.31
C PHE A 167 -23.89 -17.95 -23.99
N ALA A 168 -23.99 -19.14 -24.57
CA ALA A 168 -22.86 -19.82 -25.22
C ALA A 168 -22.45 -19.07 -26.50
N GLU A 169 -23.41 -18.60 -27.30
CA GLU A 169 -23.14 -17.80 -28.48
C GLU A 169 -22.43 -16.46 -28.16
N ARG A 170 -22.87 -15.82 -27.08
CA ARG A 170 -22.25 -14.57 -26.60
C ARG A 170 -20.80 -14.79 -26.11
N VAL A 171 -20.58 -15.86 -25.32
CA VAL A 171 -19.25 -16.20 -24.81
C VAL A 171 -18.33 -16.66 -25.94
N ALA A 172 -18.85 -17.41 -26.89
CA ALA A 172 -18.07 -17.86 -28.03
C ALA A 172 -17.52 -16.69 -28.84
N ARG A 173 -18.34 -15.66 -29.13
CA ARG A 173 -17.86 -14.44 -29.82
C ARG A 173 -16.75 -13.73 -29.05
N LEU A 174 -16.85 -13.65 -27.73
CA LEU A 174 -15.80 -13.07 -26.88
C LEU A 174 -14.51 -13.90 -26.93
N LEU A 175 -14.61 -15.23 -26.91
CA LEU A 175 -13.46 -16.13 -27.01
C LEU A 175 -12.81 -16.03 -28.40
N ASP A 176 -13.58 -15.97 -29.49
CA ASP A 176 -13.05 -15.76 -30.82
C ASP A 176 -12.26 -14.45 -30.96
N GLU A 177 -12.76 -13.36 -30.33
CA GLU A 177 -12.02 -12.09 -30.25
C GLU A 177 -10.71 -12.24 -29.48
N GLN A 178 -10.72 -12.91 -28.30
CA GLN A 178 -9.50 -13.17 -27.53
C GLN A 178 -8.50 -14.03 -28.32
N ARG A 179 -8.98 -14.96 -29.15
CA ARG A 179 -8.14 -15.75 -30.04
C ARG A 179 -7.41 -14.85 -31.05
N MET A 180 -8.17 -13.95 -31.71
CA MET A 180 -7.59 -13.06 -32.72
C MET A 180 -6.56 -12.12 -32.15
N VAL A 181 -6.80 -11.56 -30.97
CA VAL A 181 -5.80 -10.76 -30.23
C VAL A 181 -4.54 -11.57 -29.93
N ALA A 182 -4.67 -12.84 -29.56
CA ALA A 182 -3.51 -13.70 -29.34
C ALA A 182 -2.74 -14.01 -30.62
N VAL A 183 -3.44 -14.10 -31.76
CA VAL A 183 -2.81 -14.25 -33.11
C VAL A 183 -2.05 -12.98 -33.49
N GLU A 184 -2.63 -11.81 -33.32
CA GLU A 184 -1.96 -10.53 -33.56
C GLU A 184 -0.65 -10.41 -32.77
N HIS A 185 -0.68 -10.73 -31.48
CA HIS A 185 0.54 -10.74 -30.64
C HIS A 185 1.53 -11.85 -31.01
N LEU A 186 1.06 -13.00 -31.53
CA LEU A 186 1.97 -14.01 -32.07
C LEU A 186 2.72 -13.47 -33.28
N MET A 187 2.04 -12.81 -34.21
CA MET A 187 2.66 -12.19 -35.38
C MET A 187 3.67 -11.11 -34.98
N GLU A 188 3.33 -10.29 -34.00
CA GLU A 188 4.23 -9.31 -33.41
C GLU A 188 5.49 -9.96 -32.82
N ALA A 189 5.33 -11.04 -32.04
CA ALA A 189 6.43 -11.78 -31.43
C ALA A 189 7.36 -12.41 -32.49
N GLU A 190 6.79 -12.97 -33.53
CA GLU A 190 7.55 -13.53 -34.68
C GLU A 190 8.34 -12.46 -35.41
N LEU A 191 7.74 -11.28 -35.65
CA LEU A 191 8.41 -10.13 -36.27
C LEU A 191 9.55 -9.61 -35.39
N ALA A 192 9.35 -9.57 -34.09
CA ALA A 192 10.35 -9.19 -33.11
C ALA A 192 11.48 -10.24 -32.96
N ALA A 193 11.18 -11.51 -33.26
CA ALA A 193 12.17 -12.59 -33.34
C ALA A 193 12.95 -12.64 -34.65
N GLY A 194 12.65 -11.74 -35.62
CA GLY A 194 13.31 -11.70 -36.91
C GLY A 194 12.74 -12.68 -37.96
N ASN A 195 11.60 -13.33 -37.68
CA ASN A 195 11.01 -14.36 -38.52
C ASN A 195 10.10 -13.77 -39.64
N HIS A 196 10.45 -12.60 -40.20
CA HIS A 196 9.58 -11.83 -41.10
C HIS A 196 9.16 -12.63 -42.34
N ASP A 197 10.05 -13.41 -42.94
CA ASP A 197 9.73 -14.18 -44.17
C ASP A 197 8.75 -15.32 -43.87
N LEU A 198 8.78 -15.89 -42.68
CA LEU A 198 7.90 -16.98 -42.28
C LEU A 198 6.47 -16.51 -42.08
N VAL A 199 6.27 -15.31 -41.58
CA VAL A 199 4.94 -14.80 -41.21
C VAL A 199 4.21 -14.11 -42.37
N VAL A 200 4.89 -13.73 -43.46
CA VAL A 200 4.25 -13.09 -44.63
C VAL A 200 3.11 -13.95 -45.21
N GLY A 201 3.34 -15.27 -45.34
CA GLY A 201 2.30 -16.18 -45.86
C GLY A 201 1.10 -16.29 -44.93
N GLU A 202 1.34 -16.40 -43.63
CA GLU A 202 0.27 -16.48 -42.64
C GLU A 202 -0.50 -15.17 -42.52
N LEU A 203 0.20 -14.03 -42.45
CA LEU A 203 -0.40 -12.70 -42.44
C LEU A 203 -1.21 -12.42 -43.70
N SER A 204 -0.75 -12.87 -44.86
CA SER A 204 -1.51 -12.70 -46.11
C SER A 204 -2.86 -13.42 -46.04
N GLY A 205 -2.89 -14.64 -45.52
CA GLY A 205 -4.14 -15.36 -45.27
C GLY A 205 -5.04 -14.69 -44.22
N LEU A 206 -4.44 -14.16 -43.15
CA LEU A 206 -5.19 -13.49 -42.09
C LEU A 206 -5.82 -12.17 -42.54
N VAL A 207 -5.14 -11.34 -43.34
CA VAL A 207 -5.74 -10.10 -43.89
C VAL A 207 -6.84 -10.36 -44.92
N GLU A 208 -6.82 -11.51 -45.59
CA GLU A 208 -7.92 -11.93 -46.48
C GLU A 208 -9.13 -12.41 -45.68
N ALA A 209 -8.90 -13.14 -44.57
CA ALA A 209 -9.97 -13.62 -43.73
C ALA A 209 -10.57 -12.50 -42.80
N PHE A 210 -9.78 -11.53 -42.42
CA PHE A 210 -10.16 -10.44 -41.49
C PHE A 210 -9.71 -9.08 -42.07
N PRO A 211 -10.29 -8.65 -43.24
CA PRO A 211 -9.78 -7.48 -43.98
C PRO A 211 -9.92 -6.14 -43.26
N LEU A 212 -10.81 -6.03 -42.26
CA LEU A 212 -11.04 -4.81 -41.47
C LEU A 212 -10.15 -4.69 -40.23
N ARG A 213 -9.27 -5.68 -39.97
CA ARG A 213 -8.33 -5.63 -38.85
C ARG A 213 -7.02 -4.97 -39.26
N GLU A 214 -6.95 -3.66 -39.04
CA GLU A 214 -5.81 -2.84 -39.44
C GLU A 214 -4.49 -3.32 -38.85
N LYS A 215 -4.48 -3.87 -37.62
CA LYS A 215 -3.27 -4.38 -36.95
C LYS A 215 -2.60 -5.52 -37.72
N LEU A 216 -3.37 -6.39 -38.38
CA LEU A 216 -2.82 -7.44 -39.24
C LEU A 216 -2.15 -6.86 -40.47
N TRP A 217 -2.69 -5.79 -41.06
CA TRP A 217 -2.09 -5.07 -42.18
C TRP A 217 -0.80 -4.37 -41.79
N GLU A 218 -0.75 -3.74 -40.63
CA GLU A 218 0.48 -3.18 -40.06
C GLU A 218 1.58 -4.24 -39.98
N HIS A 219 1.29 -5.39 -39.36
CA HIS A 219 2.25 -6.49 -39.28
C HIS A 219 2.68 -7.01 -40.65
N LEU A 220 1.76 -7.13 -41.63
CA LEU A 220 2.08 -7.54 -42.97
C LEU A 220 3.01 -6.53 -43.68
N MET A 221 2.73 -5.24 -43.57
CA MET A 221 3.57 -4.19 -44.14
C MET A 221 4.98 -4.20 -43.53
N VAL A 222 5.11 -4.35 -42.20
CA VAL A 222 6.39 -4.46 -41.52
C VAL A 222 7.14 -5.72 -41.95
N ALA A 223 6.48 -6.88 -42.03
CA ALA A 223 7.07 -8.15 -42.50
C ALA A 223 7.63 -8.04 -43.91
N LEU A 224 6.84 -7.48 -44.82
CA LEU A 224 7.24 -7.27 -46.23
C LEU A 224 8.40 -6.30 -46.35
N TYR A 225 8.38 -5.18 -45.59
CA TYR A 225 9.44 -4.19 -45.64
C TYR A 225 10.76 -4.73 -45.11
N ARG A 226 10.76 -5.42 -43.95
CA ARG A 226 11.95 -6.08 -43.40
C ARG A 226 12.48 -7.21 -44.25
N GLY A 227 11.62 -7.91 -45.02
CA GLY A 227 11.99 -8.88 -46.04
C GLY A 227 12.49 -8.24 -47.36
N GLY A 228 12.75 -6.91 -47.39
CA GLY A 228 13.22 -6.21 -48.62
C GLY A 228 12.15 -6.02 -49.70
N ARG A 229 10.88 -6.32 -49.41
CA ARG A 229 9.75 -6.28 -50.32
C ARG A 229 8.94 -4.98 -50.24
N GLN A 230 9.63 -3.82 -50.17
CA GLN A 230 9.02 -2.49 -49.96
C GLN A 230 7.83 -2.19 -50.89
N SER A 231 7.97 -2.52 -52.19
CA SER A 231 6.89 -2.27 -53.15
C SER A 231 5.62 -3.07 -52.85
N GLU A 232 5.74 -4.22 -52.24
CA GLU A 232 4.59 -5.03 -51.82
C GLU A 232 4.00 -4.54 -50.49
N ALA A 233 4.81 -4.02 -49.58
CA ALA A 233 4.34 -3.36 -48.39
C ALA A 233 3.46 -2.13 -48.71
N LEU A 234 3.88 -1.29 -49.67
CA LEU A 234 3.09 -0.14 -50.13
C LEU A 234 1.81 -0.57 -50.90
N ARG A 235 1.84 -1.70 -51.61
CA ARG A 235 0.62 -2.27 -52.21
C ARG A 235 -0.34 -2.80 -51.14
N ALA A 236 0.17 -3.36 -50.01
CA ALA A 236 -0.68 -3.79 -48.91
C ALA A 236 -1.40 -2.58 -48.28
N PHE A 237 -0.72 -1.43 -48.11
CA PHE A 237 -1.37 -0.19 -47.69
C PHE A 237 -2.48 0.26 -48.65
N ALA A 238 -2.18 0.27 -49.98
CA ALA A 238 -3.19 0.65 -50.98
C ALA A 238 -4.41 -0.29 -50.95
N ARG A 239 -4.21 -1.59 -50.66
CA ARG A 239 -5.30 -2.56 -50.52
C ARG A 239 -6.15 -2.28 -49.30
N VAL A 240 -5.56 -2.11 -48.10
CA VAL A 240 -6.34 -1.84 -46.88
C VAL A 240 -7.08 -0.50 -46.98
N LYS A 241 -6.47 0.52 -47.59
CA LYS A 241 -7.15 1.79 -47.87
C LYS A 241 -8.38 1.62 -48.76
N GLY A 242 -8.27 0.80 -49.80
CA GLY A 242 -9.43 0.45 -50.64
C GLY A 242 -10.51 -0.29 -49.87
N VAL A 243 -10.15 -1.31 -49.08
CA VAL A 243 -11.08 -2.11 -48.28
C VAL A 243 -11.84 -1.24 -47.25
N LEU A 244 -11.12 -0.39 -46.52
CA LEU A 244 -11.74 0.47 -45.51
C LEU A 244 -12.64 1.53 -46.17
N GLY A 245 -12.24 2.08 -47.30
CA GLY A 245 -13.04 3.03 -48.08
C GLY A 245 -14.32 2.40 -48.65
N ASP A 246 -14.21 1.21 -49.24
CA ASP A 246 -15.33 0.54 -49.89
C ASP A 246 -16.34 -0.06 -48.90
N GLU A 247 -15.88 -0.65 -47.78
CA GLU A 247 -16.75 -1.33 -46.83
C GLU A 247 -17.29 -0.41 -45.72
N LEU A 248 -16.48 0.57 -45.25
CA LEU A 248 -16.83 1.38 -44.10
C LEU A 248 -16.91 2.89 -44.42
N GLY A 249 -16.40 3.33 -45.57
CA GLY A 249 -16.28 4.75 -45.92
C GLY A 249 -15.25 5.50 -45.04
N LEU A 250 -14.26 4.79 -44.47
CA LEU A 250 -13.25 5.32 -43.59
C LEU A 250 -11.87 5.35 -44.26
N ASP A 251 -11.03 6.33 -43.89
CA ASP A 251 -9.60 6.32 -44.18
C ASP A 251 -8.86 5.41 -43.17
N PRO A 252 -7.68 4.87 -43.54
CA PRO A 252 -6.82 4.11 -42.65
C PRO A 252 -6.47 4.87 -41.36
N SER A 253 -6.22 4.13 -40.29
CA SER A 253 -5.81 4.71 -39.02
C SER A 253 -4.51 5.54 -39.13
N PRO A 254 -4.31 6.53 -38.26
CA PRO A 254 -3.06 7.31 -38.22
C PRO A 254 -1.80 6.44 -38.13
N ALA A 255 -1.87 5.28 -37.44
CA ALA A 255 -0.75 4.33 -37.35
C ALA A 255 -0.36 3.69 -38.65
N LEU A 256 -1.34 3.30 -39.50
CA LEU A 256 -1.08 2.76 -40.85
C LEU A 256 -0.53 3.82 -41.80
N VAL A 257 -1.03 5.06 -41.68
CA VAL A 257 -0.56 6.19 -42.51
C VAL A 257 0.89 6.54 -42.14
N ASP A 258 1.20 6.63 -40.85
CA ASP A 258 2.57 6.84 -40.34
C ASP A 258 3.52 5.73 -40.83
N LEU A 259 3.07 4.48 -40.78
CA LEU A 259 3.84 3.34 -41.24
C LEU A 259 4.12 3.42 -42.77
N GLU A 260 3.15 3.81 -43.61
CA GLU A 260 3.36 4.05 -45.04
C GLU A 260 4.43 5.12 -45.23
N GLU A 261 4.32 6.28 -44.58
CA GLU A 261 5.27 7.39 -44.66
C GLU A 261 6.69 6.95 -44.29
N ARG A 262 6.83 6.23 -43.17
CA ARG A 262 8.11 5.69 -42.72
C ARG A 262 8.72 4.69 -43.70
N ILE A 263 7.89 3.84 -44.30
CA ILE A 263 8.35 2.92 -45.36
C ILE A 263 8.79 3.70 -46.63
N LEU A 264 8.08 4.78 -47.00
CA LEU A 264 8.45 5.63 -48.12
C LEU A 264 9.78 6.37 -47.90
N LEU A 265 9.99 6.85 -46.67
CA LEU A 265 11.19 7.57 -46.27
C LEU A 265 12.40 6.66 -45.97
N HIS A 266 12.25 5.34 -46.07
CA HIS A 266 13.29 4.36 -45.73
C HIS A 266 13.78 4.53 -44.26
N ASP A 267 12.85 4.72 -43.34
CA ASP A 267 13.15 4.90 -41.91
C ASP A 267 14.02 3.74 -41.38
N PRO A 268 15.28 4.01 -40.96
CA PRO A 268 16.15 2.96 -40.43
C PRO A 268 15.57 2.23 -39.24
N GLY A 269 14.75 2.91 -38.40
CA GLY A 269 14.08 2.32 -37.26
C GLY A 269 13.06 1.23 -37.59
N LEU A 270 12.66 1.08 -38.85
CA LEU A 270 11.83 -0.05 -39.32
C LEU A 270 12.65 -1.28 -39.74
N ALA A 271 13.94 -1.09 -40.08
CA ALA A 271 14.79 -2.14 -40.66
C ALA A 271 15.49 -3.02 -39.63
N ASP A 272 15.78 -2.50 -38.41
CA ASP A 272 16.61 -3.19 -37.43
C ASP A 272 15.83 -3.85 -36.30
N THR A 273 15.92 -5.18 -36.22
CA THR A 273 15.61 -5.97 -35.02
C THR A 273 16.80 -6.86 -34.59
N THR A 274 17.98 -6.62 -35.13
CA THR A 274 19.17 -7.43 -34.83
C THR A 274 20.26 -6.63 -34.11
N ASP A 275 19.93 -5.85 -33.15
CA ASP A 275 20.90 -5.47 -32.11
C ASP A 275 20.45 -6.03 -30.76
N LEU A 276 20.89 -7.27 -30.52
CA LEU A 276 21.06 -7.77 -29.16
C LEU A 276 22.11 -6.87 -28.50
N ALA A 277 21.66 -5.80 -27.85
CA ALA A 277 22.52 -4.98 -27.03
C ALA A 277 23.21 -5.88 -26.00
N GLU A 278 24.52 -5.87 -26.00
CA GLU A 278 25.33 -6.39 -24.92
C GLU A 278 24.92 -5.68 -23.61
N PRO A 279 25.00 -6.33 -22.43
CA PRO A 279 24.52 -5.78 -21.17
C PRO A 279 25.45 -4.68 -20.68
N GLY A 280 25.10 -3.43 -20.95
CA GLY A 280 25.90 -2.30 -20.49
C GLY A 280 25.50 -0.96 -21.07
N GLU A 281 24.28 -0.49 -20.82
CA GLU A 281 23.94 0.94 -20.66
C GLU A 281 22.48 1.03 -20.24
N LEU A 282 22.21 1.87 -19.25
CA LEU A 282 20.88 2.14 -18.67
C LEU A 282 19.97 2.74 -19.75
N ASN A 283 19.09 1.94 -20.33
CA ASN A 283 18.00 2.42 -21.16
C ASN A 283 16.80 2.78 -20.28
N ASP A 284 16.05 3.81 -20.69
CA ASP A 284 14.77 4.19 -20.10
C ASP A 284 13.83 2.97 -19.93
N PRO A 285 13.12 2.86 -18.84
CA PRO A 285 12.26 1.72 -18.56
C PRO A 285 11.14 1.62 -19.61
N GLU A 286 10.94 0.42 -20.14
CA GLU A 286 9.89 0.14 -21.10
C GLU A 286 8.51 0.28 -20.46
N LEU A 287 7.65 1.10 -21.02
CA LEU A 287 6.28 1.33 -20.57
C LEU A 287 5.31 0.33 -21.21
N VAL A 288 4.53 -0.36 -20.38
CA VAL A 288 3.54 -1.35 -20.82
C VAL A 288 2.18 -0.96 -20.31
N THR A 289 1.19 -1.00 -21.20
CA THR A 289 -0.20 -0.66 -20.87
C THR A 289 -1.08 -1.90 -20.82
N PHE A 290 -1.86 -2.03 -19.78
CA PHE A 290 -2.85 -3.09 -19.55
C PHE A 290 -4.26 -2.49 -19.51
N SER A 291 -5.23 -3.21 -20.07
CA SER A 291 -6.64 -2.82 -19.99
C SER A 291 -7.22 -3.19 -18.61
N SER A 292 -8.28 -2.49 -18.20
CA SER A 292 -9.01 -2.85 -17.00
C SER A 292 -9.50 -4.30 -17.02
N GLY A 293 -9.19 -5.06 -15.97
CA GLY A 293 -9.49 -6.49 -15.83
C GLY A 293 -8.35 -7.42 -16.26
N ASP A 294 -7.31 -6.92 -16.92
CA ASP A 294 -6.17 -7.75 -17.32
C ASP A 294 -5.39 -8.23 -16.08
N VAL A 295 -5.03 -9.51 -16.04
CA VAL A 295 -4.13 -10.07 -15.04
C VAL A 295 -2.69 -9.83 -15.48
N ILE A 296 -1.95 -9.09 -14.70
CA ILE A 296 -0.56 -8.71 -14.96
C ILE A 296 0.41 -9.77 -14.44
N VAL A 297 0.11 -10.28 -13.25
CA VAL A 297 0.91 -11.30 -12.55
C VAL A 297 -0.04 -12.34 -11.96
N GLU A 298 0.29 -13.61 -12.03
CA GLU A 298 -0.51 -14.71 -11.48
C GLU A 298 0.23 -15.39 -10.34
N GLU A 299 -0.48 -15.72 -9.25
CA GLU A 299 0.08 -16.45 -8.11
C GLU A 299 0.71 -17.78 -8.54
N GLY A 300 1.92 -18.07 -8.02
CA GLY A 300 2.69 -19.28 -8.36
C GLY A 300 3.49 -19.21 -9.67
N SER A 301 3.32 -18.16 -10.50
CA SER A 301 4.12 -17.98 -11.72
C SER A 301 5.58 -17.59 -11.40
N PRO A 302 6.55 -17.82 -12.32
CA PRO A 302 7.93 -17.39 -12.12
C PRO A 302 8.07 -15.89 -11.94
N ALA A 303 9.06 -15.46 -11.14
CA ALA A 303 9.16 -14.08 -10.64
C ALA A 303 10.49 -13.44 -11.06
N ASP A 304 10.65 -13.10 -12.34
CA ASP A 304 11.90 -12.55 -12.87
C ASP A 304 11.89 -11.02 -13.00
N LEU A 305 10.75 -10.37 -12.72
CA LEU A 305 10.49 -8.97 -13.04
C LEU A 305 9.76 -8.23 -11.94
N VAL A 306 10.01 -6.93 -11.86
CA VAL A 306 9.35 -5.98 -10.98
C VAL A 306 8.65 -4.94 -11.83
N TYR A 307 7.43 -4.60 -11.47
CA TYR A 307 6.58 -3.67 -12.19
C TYR A 307 6.38 -2.40 -11.37
N TRP A 308 6.70 -1.26 -11.97
CA TRP A 308 6.42 0.04 -11.39
C TRP A 308 5.21 0.66 -12.08
N ILE A 309 4.25 1.15 -11.32
CA ILE A 309 3.02 1.73 -11.85
C ILE A 309 3.28 3.19 -12.18
N GLU A 310 3.25 3.52 -13.47
CA GLU A 310 3.38 4.91 -13.94
C GLU A 310 2.00 5.58 -13.99
N GLU A 311 0.99 4.86 -14.50
CA GLU A 311 -0.39 5.34 -14.58
C GLU A 311 -1.37 4.19 -14.32
N GLY A 312 -2.59 4.50 -13.87
CA GLY A 312 -3.64 3.53 -13.62
C GLY A 312 -3.56 2.88 -12.23
N LYS A 313 -4.26 1.75 -12.05
CA LYS A 313 -4.37 1.04 -10.78
C LYS A 313 -4.43 -0.46 -10.99
N VAL A 314 -3.81 -1.20 -10.09
CA VAL A 314 -3.85 -2.66 -10.04
C VAL A 314 -4.35 -3.15 -8.68
N GLU A 315 -5.00 -4.31 -8.66
CA GLU A 315 -5.33 -5.04 -7.43
C GLU A 315 -4.42 -6.25 -7.28
N VAL A 316 -4.01 -6.52 -6.06
CA VAL A 316 -3.27 -7.72 -5.68
C VAL A 316 -4.23 -8.64 -4.97
N VAL A 317 -4.50 -9.80 -5.55
CA VAL A 317 -5.46 -10.77 -5.03
C VAL A 317 -4.80 -12.12 -4.77
N ARG A 318 -5.27 -12.83 -3.76
CA ARG A 318 -4.89 -14.20 -3.47
C ARG A 318 -6.13 -15.06 -3.29
N ILE A 319 -6.06 -16.29 -3.75
CA ILE A 319 -7.14 -17.24 -3.53
C ILE A 319 -7.12 -17.66 -2.05
N GLY A 320 -8.20 -17.34 -1.31
CA GLY A 320 -8.37 -17.77 0.07
C GLY A 320 -8.59 -19.29 0.18
N ASP A 321 -8.48 -19.84 1.38
CA ASP A 321 -8.68 -21.27 1.64
C ASP A 321 -10.10 -21.74 1.29
N ASP A 322 -11.05 -20.83 1.15
CA ASP A 322 -12.43 -21.04 0.72
C ASP A 322 -12.65 -20.89 -0.80
N GLY A 323 -11.58 -20.62 -1.55
CA GLY A 323 -11.61 -20.42 -3.01
C GLY A 323 -12.14 -19.05 -3.46
N THR A 324 -12.32 -18.10 -2.54
CA THR A 324 -12.69 -16.72 -2.88
C THR A 324 -11.45 -15.86 -3.09
N ASP A 325 -11.52 -14.91 -4.05
CA ASP A 325 -10.50 -13.90 -4.25
C ASP A 325 -10.46 -12.96 -3.04
N VAL A 326 -9.37 -13.00 -2.29
CA VAL A 326 -9.09 -12.06 -1.20
C VAL A 326 -8.21 -10.95 -1.75
N VAL A 327 -8.75 -9.74 -1.86
CA VAL A 327 -7.95 -8.59 -2.26
C VAL A 327 -6.98 -8.24 -1.13
N LEU A 328 -5.68 -8.42 -1.41
CA LEU A 328 -4.59 -8.12 -0.46
C LEU A 328 -4.18 -6.66 -0.51
N ALA A 329 -4.17 -6.08 -1.72
CA ALA A 329 -3.76 -4.72 -1.95
C ALA A 329 -4.30 -4.18 -3.28
N GLU A 330 -4.45 -2.86 -3.35
CA GLU A 330 -4.51 -2.16 -4.63
C GLU A 330 -3.40 -1.12 -4.67
N LEU A 331 -2.74 -1.04 -5.84
CA LEU A 331 -1.58 -0.22 -6.05
C LEU A 331 -1.87 0.78 -7.17
N GLY A 332 -1.45 2.02 -6.97
CA GLY A 332 -1.57 3.11 -7.94
C GLY A 332 -0.21 3.67 -8.39
N PRO A 333 -0.20 4.78 -9.14
CA PRO A 333 1.00 5.40 -9.68
C PRO A 333 2.07 5.66 -8.61
N GLY A 334 3.34 5.44 -8.97
CA GLY A 334 4.48 5.57 -8.06
C GLY A 334 4.70 4.36 -7.14
N ARG A 335 3.86 3.33 -7.22
CA ARG A 335 4.03 2.04 -6.52
C ARG A 335 4.56 0.98 -7.46
N TYR A 336 5.07 -0.08 -6.88
CA TYR A 336 5.61 -1.23 -7.61
C TYR A 336 5.08 -2.53 -6.99
N PHE A 337 5.12 -3.60 -7.76
CA PHE A 337 4.73 -4.94 -7.32
C PHE A 337 5.54 -6.01 -8.05
N GLY A 338 5.48 -7.22 -7.51
CA GLY A 338 6.22 -8.35 -8.05
C GLY A 338 7.66 -8.46 -7.55
N GLU A 339 8.11 -7.52 -6.74
CA GLU A 339 9.45 -7.48 -6.14
C GLU A 339 9.69 -8.65 -5.18
N LEU A 340 8.68 -9.04 -4.40
CA LEU A 340 8.81 -10.07 -3.36
C LEU A 340 9.28 -11.40 -3.91
N ALA A 341 8.56 -11.91 -4.88
CA ALA A 341 8.85 -13.19 -5.49
C ALA A 341 10.17 -13.17 -6.30
N SER A 342 10.42 -12.04 -6.97
CA SER A 342 11.64 -11.81 -7.76
C SER A 342 12.90 -11.66 -6.89
N LEU A 343 12.76 -11.07 -5.70
CA LEU A 343 13.84 -10.90 -4.73
C LEU A 343 14.13 -12.20 -3.94
N LEU A 344 13.10 -13.01 -3.69
CA LEU A 344 13.20 -14.23 -2.91
C LEU A 344 13.49 -15.48 -3.74
N GLY A 345 13.46 -15.40 -5.08
CA GLY A 345 13.63 -16.56 -5.97
C GLY A 345 12.48 -17.58 -5.84
N THR A 346 11.31 -17.15 -5.38
CA THR A 346 10.09 -17.96 -5.21
C THR A 346 9.10 -17.70 -6.33
N GLY A 347 8.07 -18.52 -6.50
CA GLY A 347 6.92 -18.20 -7.34
C GLY A 347 6.15 -16.99 -6.81
N ARG A 348 5.40 -16.30 -7.68
CA ARG A 348 4.56 -15.14 -7.32
C ARG A 348 3.64 -15.49 -6.15
N THR A 349 3.61 -14.62 -5.15
CA THR A 349 2.86 -14.83 -3.91
C THR A 349 1.40 -14.41 -3.98
N ALA A 350 1.01 -13.73 -5.04
CA ALA A 350 -0.35 -13.26 -5.30
C ALA A 350 -0.55 -12.97 -6.80
N THR A 351 -1.79 -12.94 -7.22
CA THR A 351 -2.22 -12.49 -8.56
C THR A 351 -2.38 -10.97 -8.55
N VAL A 352 -1.91 -10.28 -9.60
CA VAL A 352 -2.09 -8.83 -9.78
C VAL A 352 -2.89 -8.57 -11.04
N ARG A 353 -3.96 -7.79 -10.93
CA ARG A 353 -4.91 -7.49 -12.00
C ARG A 353 -5.07 -5.98 -12.17
N ALA A 354 -5.15 -5.49 -13.41
CA ALA A 354 -5.40 -4.07 -13.68
C ALA A 354 -6.86 -3.71 -13.37
N LEU A 355 -7.08 -2.72 -12.53
CA LEU A 355 -8.42 -2.20 -12.21
C LEU A 355 -8.88 -1.13 -13.19
N THR A 356 -7.97 -0.35 -13.69
CA THR A 356 -8.17 0.68 -14.71
C THR A 356 -7.18 0.42 -15.84
N PRO A 357 -7.29 1.08 -17.00
CA PRO A 357 -6.18 1.10 -17.95
C PRO A 357 -4.91 1.53 -17.21
N THR A 358 -3.89 0.67 -17.21
CA THR A 358 -2.70 0.81 -16.36
C THR A 358 -1.44 0.74 -17.19
N THR A 359 -0.60 1.76 -17.07
CA THR A 359 0.73 1.83 -17.68
C THR A 359 1.78 1.49 -16.63
N LEU A 360 2.62 0.52 -16.91
CA LEU A 360 3.66 0.03 -16.01
C LEU A 360 5.03 0.20 -16.65
N SER A 361 6.03 0.61 -15.90
CA SER A 361 7.43 0.42 -16.27
C SER A 361 7.93 -0.92 -15.72
N VAL A 362 8.52 -1.72 -16.59
CA VAL A 362 8.98 -3.07 -16.27
C VAL A 362 10.48 -3.07 -16.05
N HIS A 363 10.90 -3.66 -14.93
CA HIS A 363 12.29 -3.69 -14.52
C HIS A 363 12.75 -5.12 -14.25
N THR A 364 13.98 -5.43 -14.62
CA THR A 364 14.66 -6.58 -14.03
C THR A 364 14.94 -6.29 -12.56
N VAL A 365 15.11 -7.33 -11.75
CA VAL A 365 15.46 -7.18 -10.32
C VAL A 365 16.70 -6.31 -10.14
N GLU A 366 17.66 -6.41 -11.04
CA GLU A 366 18.91 -5.63 -10.99
C GLU A 366 18.70 -4.18 -11.32
N ALA A 367 17.95 -3.87 -12.39
CA ALA A 367 17.59 -2.50 -12.77
C ALA A 367 16.71 -1.84 -11.69
N PHE A 368 15.81 -2.60 -11.10
CA PHE A 368 14.96 -2.13 -10.00
C PHE A 368 15.77 -1.79 -8.73
N ARG A 369 16.76 -2.64 -8.37
CA ARG A 369 17.69 -2.37 -7.24
C ARG A 369 18.50 -1.10 -7.48
N LEU A 370 18.97 -0.90 -8.70
CA LEU A 370 19.72 0.32 -9.07
C LEU A 370 18.84 1.57 -8.94
N ARG A 371 17.58 1.50 -9.40
CA ARG A 371 16.61 2.60 -9.31
C ARG A 371 16.28 2.98 -7.87
N LEU A 372 16.32 2.01 -6.95
CA LEU A 372 16.10 2.23 -5.51
C LEU A 372 17.37 2.64 -4.75
N GLY A 373 18.53 2.75 -5.41
CA GLY A 373 19.80 3.08 -4.75
C GLY A 373 20.33 1.99 -3.82
N ILE A 374 19.93 0.73 -4.03
CA ILE A 374 20.36 -0.41 -3.23
C ILE A 374 21.69 -0.92 -3.81
N GLU A 375 22.82 -0.56 -3.20
CA GLU A 375 24.14 -1.04 -3.58
C GLU A 375 24.24 -2.56 -3.40
N ARG A 376 24.99 -3.22 -4.30
CA ARG A 376 25.32 -4.64 -4.22
C ARG A 376 26.16 -4.91 -2.96
N SER A 377 25.58 -5.53 -1.96
CA SER A 377 26.37 -6.35 -1.05
C SER A 377 26.96 -7.53 -1.84
N ARG A 378 28.27 -7.60 -1.94
CA ARG A 378 29.00 -8.75 -2.51
C ARG A 378 28.84 -9.92 -1.55
N ASP A 379 27.79 -10.73 -1.74
CA ASP A 379 27.76 -12.18 -1.57
C ASP A 379 26.33 -12.68 -1.75
N PRO A 380 26.07 -13.72 -2.54
CA PRO A 380 24.75 -14.30 -2.69
C PRO A 380 24.51 -15.32 -1.55
N GLU A 381 24.47 -14.87 -0.31
CA GLU A 381 23.83 -15.66 0.74
C GLU A 381 22.31 -15.45 0.64
N THR A 382 21.60 -16.52 0.45
CA THR A 382 20.13 -16.60 0.48
C THR A 382 19.60 -15.83 1.68
N LYS A 383 19.01 -14.62 1.45
CA LYS A 383 18.33 -13.88 2.52
C LYS A 383 17.23 -14.78 3.08
N THR A 384 17.33 -15.10 4.36
CA THR A 384 16.28 -15.84 5.06
C THR A 384 14.97 -15.03 5.05
N PRO A 385 13.80 -15.66 5.06
CA PRO A 385 12.51 -14.97 5.14
C PRO A 385 12.44 -13.97 6.30
N SER A 386 13.13 -14.24 7.40
CA SER A 386 13.25 -13.33 8.54
C SER A 386 14.02 -12.05 8.22
N ALA A 387 15.00 -12.08 7.31
CA ALA A 387 15.77 -10.90 6.93
C ALA A 387 14.92 -9.84 6.22
N GLU A 388 13.91 -10.25 5.45
CA GLU A 388 12.97 -9.33 4.82
C GLU A 388 12.03 -8.67 5.82
N VAL A 389 11.51 -9.45 6.77
CA VAL A 389 10.70 -8.90 7.88
C VAL A 389 11.51 -7.88 8.68
N TRP A 390 12.79 -8.16 8.96
CA TRP A 390 13.70 -7.22 9.61
C TRP A 390 13.88 -5.93 8.82
N GLU A 391 13.99 -6.01 7.49
CA GLU A 391 14.12 -4.82 6.63
C GLU A 391 12.88 -3.93 6.70
N LEU A 392 11.68 -4.51 6.66
CA LEU A 392 10.42 -3.79 6.84
C LEU A 392 10.35 -3.13 8.23
N ILE A 393 10.77 -3.83 9.28
CA ILE A 393 10.83 -3.29 10.65
C ILE A 393 11.80 -2.10 10.73
N ARG A 394 12.98 -2.19 10.10
CA ARG A 394 13.97 -1.09 10.07
C ARG A 394 13.45 0.16 9.32
N ARG A 395 12.63 -0.03 8.29
CA ARG A 395 11.96 1.06 7.55
C ARG A 395 10.75 1.64 8.26
N GLY A 396 10.34 1.09 9.39
CA GLY A 396 9.12 1.50 10.09
C GLY A 396 7.82 0.96 9.50
N GLU A 397 7.88 0.06 8.51
CA GLU A 397 6.72 -0.55 7.85
C GLU A 397 6.14 -1.70 8.70
N TYR A 398 5.79 -1.39 9.95
CA TYR A 398 5.48 -2.39 10.96
C TYR A 398 4.28 -3.29 10.63
N LEU A 399 3.24 -2.73 10.00
CA LEU A 399 2.05 -3.52 9.66
C LEU A 399 2.34 -4.47 8.49
N ARG A 400 3.10 -4.03 7.49
CA ARG A 400 3.57 -4.92 6.41
C ARG A 400 4.50 -6.01 6.95
N ALA A 401 5.38 -5.64 7.89
CA ALA A 401 6.24 -6.61 8.58
C ALA A 401 5.42 -7.67 9.33
N TYR A 402 4.34 -7.25 10.02
CA TYR A 402 3.43 -8.15 10.72
C TYR A 402 2.69 -9.09 9.76
N ASP A 403 2.13 -8.57 8.67
CA ASP A 403 1.41 -9.38 7.69
C ASP A 403 2.32 -10.42 7.05
N LEU A 404 3.54 -10.01 6.64
CA LEU A 404 4.53 -10.91 6.09
C LEU A 404 4.95 -11.97 7.11
N ALA A 405 5.35 -11.57 8.33
CA ALA A 405 5.77 -12.49 9.37
C ALA A 405 4.65 -13.48 9.74
N SER A 406 3.39 -13.01 9.86
CA SER A 406 2.24 -13.86 10.16
C SER A 406 1.98 -14.89 9.05
N SER A 407 2.03 -14.48 7.79
CA SER A 407 1.86 -15.40 6.65
C SER A 407 2.96 -16.48 6.61
N LEU A 408 4.18 -16.12 6.99
CA LEU A 408 5.31 -17.05 7.07
C LEU A 408 5.21 -17.98 8.28
N VAL A 409 4.73 -17.48 9.43
CA VAL A 409 4.47 -18.31 10.64
C VAL A 409 3.38 -19.33 10.35
N ASP A 410 2.32 -18.97 9.64
CA ASP A 410 1.23 -19.91 9.28
C ASP A 410 1.74 -21.05 8.37
N ARG A 411 2.75 -20.78 7.54
CA ARG A 411 3.41 -21.77 6.67
C ARG A 411 4.47 -22.61 7.42
N SER A 412 5.14 -22.03 8.41
CA SER A 412 6.22 -22.64 9.18
C SER A 412 6.10 -22.32 10.67
N ARG A 413 5.14 -22.97 11.35
CA ARG A 413 4.89 -22.77 12.79
C ARG A 413 6.10 -23.07 13.70
N SER A 414 7.16 -23.66 13.17
CA SER A 414 8.34 -24.06 13.93
C SER A 414 9.44 -23.00 14.01
N ASP A 415 9.38 -21.92 13.22
CA ASP A 415 10.43 -20.90 13.20
C ASP A 415 10.29 -19.90 14.36
N PRO A 416 11.18 -19.91 15.36
CA PRO A 416 11.10 -19.03 16.52
C PRO A 416 11.33 -17.56 16.16
N GLU A 417 12.19 -17.26 15.15
CA GLU A 417 12.54 -15.91 14.76
C GLU A 417 11.34 -15.21 14.08
N LEU A 418 10.66 -15.90 13.17
CA LEU A 418 9.45 -15.36 12.54
C LEU A 418 8.32 -15.10 13.56
N ARG A 419 8.18 -15.99 14.56
CA ARG A 419 7.22 -15.79 15.66
C ARG A 419 7.56 -14.55 16.49
N TYR A 420 8.84 -14.36 16.80
CA TYR A 420 9.35 -13.18 17.49
C TYR A 420 9.08 -11.91 16.67
N LEU A 421 9.42 -11.91 15.37
CA LEU A 421 9.27 -10.77 14.48
C LEU A 421 7.81 -10.35 14.29
N ALA A 422 6.86 -11.29 14.22
CA ALA A 422 5.45 -10.99 14.16
C ALA A 422 4.98 -10.21 15.41
N VAL A 423 5.42 -10.60 16.60
CA VAL A 423 5.06 -9.91 17.84
C VAL A 423 5.79 -8.56 17.95
N LEU A 424 7.07 -8.52 17.57
CA LEU A 424 7.85 -7.28 17.57
C LEU A 424 7.24 -6.22 16.66
N ALA A 425 6.79 -6.61 15.47
CA ALA A 425 6.15 -5.71 14.52
C ALA A 425 4.85 -5.11 15.09
N LEU A 426 4.01 -5.93 15.74
CA LEU A 426 2.81 -5.43 16.44
C LEU A 426 3.16 -4.50 17.60
N ALA A 427 4.16 -4.83 18.40
CA ALA A 427 4.59 -3.97 19.50
C ALA A 427 5.06 -2.60 18.99
N ARG A 428 5.84 -2.59 17.90
CA ARG A 428 6.33 -1.34 17.28
C ARG A 428 5.26 -0.54 16.56
N SER A 429 4.17 -1.18 16.11
CA SER A 429 3.00 -0.47 15.54
C SER A 429 2.13 0.21 16.61
N GLY A 430 2.49 0.06 17.89
CA GLY A 430 1.70 0.59 19.02
C GLY A 430 0.54 -0.28 19.46
N ALA A 431 0.25 -1.38 18.77
CA ALA A 431 -0.81 -2.33 19.09
C ALA A 431 -0.41 -3.28 20.25
N THR A 432 0.03 -2.71 21.40
CA THR A 432 0.63 -3.45 22.52
C THR A 432 -0.27 -4.55 23.06
N ALA A 433 -1.56 -4.30 23.20
CA ALA A 433 -2.52 -5.30 23.70
C ALA A 433 -2.64 -6.51 22.75
N GLN A 434 -2.60 -6.28 21.44
CA GLN A 434 -2.57 -7.36 20.45
C GLN A 434 -1.23 -8.09 20.46
N ALA A 435 -0.12 -7.37 20.58
CA ALA A 435 1.20 -7.95 20.69
C ALA A 435 1.31 -8.91 21.88
N ILE A 436 0.74 -8.56 23.04
CA ILE A 436 0.66 -9.44 24.22
C ILE A 436 -0.15 -10.70 23.88
N ARG A 437 -1.37 -10.56 23.34
CA ARG A 437 -2.17 -11.73 22.96
C ARG A 437 -1.47 -12.63 21.93
N ARG A 438 -0.77 -12.02 20.98
CA ARG A 438 -0.03 -12.76 19.95
C ARG A 438 1.21 -13.44 20.52
N TYR A 439 1.90 -12.81 21.50
CA TYR A 439 3.01 -13.40 22.23
C TYR A 439 2.60 -14.70 22.92
N ASP A 440 1.45 -14.69 23.61
CA ASP A 440 0.89 -15.87 24.26
C ASP A 440 0.42 -16.93 23.27
N ALA A 441 -0.31 -16.53 22.23
CA ALA A 441 -0.85 -17.44 21.19
C ALA A 441 0.27 -18.15 20.41
N LEU A 442 1.40 -17.48 20.19
CA LEU A 442 2.58 -18.06 19.55
C LEU A 442 3.50 -18.78 20.54
N SER A 443 3.13 -18.83 21.82
CA SER A 443 3.87 -19.53 22.88
C SER A 443 5.36 -19.15 22.93
N LEU A 444 5.67 -17.84 22.77
CA LEU A 444 7.05 -17.35 22.79
C LEU A 444 7.76 -17.61 24.12
N SER A 445 7.01 -17.54 25.24
CA SER A 445 7.54 -17.83 26.59
C SER A 445 7.98 -19.28 26.79
N SER A 446 7.52 -20.20 25.94
CA SER A 446 7.82 -21.64 26.03
C SER A 446 8.95 -22.08 25.10
N ILE A 447 9.58 -21.16 24.36
CA ILE A 447 10.74 -21.47 23.52
C ILE A 447 11.92 -21.76 24.43
N ASP A 448 12.52 -22.97 24.26
CA ASP A 448 13.75 -23.31 24.96
C ASP A 448 14.91 -22.42 24.49
N PRO A 449 15.52 -21.61 25.37
CA PRO A 449 16.61 -20.72 25.01
C PRO A 449 17.82 -21.48 24.40
N ALA A 450 17.99 -22.76 24.71
CA ALA A 450 19.07 -23.58 24.17
C ALA A 450 18.79 -24.03 22.71
N SER A 451 17.54 -23.93 22.24
CA SER A 451 17.12 -24.32 20.88
C SER A 451 17.28 -23.21 19.84
N VAL A 452 17.63 -21.99 20.24
CA VAL A 452 17.75 -20.79 19.40
C VAL A 452 19.13 -20.15 19.57
N SER A 453 19.47 -19.20 18.68
CA SER A 453 20.72 -18.43 18.87
C SER A 453 20.68 -17.62 20.18
N PRO A 454 21.85 -17.42 20.83
CA PRO A 454 21.92 -16.63 22.07
C PRO A 454 21.29 -15.25 21.93
N ARG A 455 21.47 -14.59 20.78
CA ARG A 455 20.87 -13.29 20.46
C ARG A 455 19.35 -13.36 20.39
N LEU A 456 18.79 -14.34 19.69
CA LEU A 456 17.33 -14.50 19.62
C LEU A 456 16.72 -14.86 20.98
N ALA A 457 17.40 -15.64 21.79
CA ALA A 457 16.96 -15.94 23.16
C ALA A 457 16.88 -14.67 24.03
N GLU A 458 17.89 -13.80 23.92
CA GLU A 458 17.92 -12.49 24.58
C GLU A 458 16.78 -11.59 24.06
N ASP A 459 16.61 -11.51 22.74
CA ASP A 459 15.58 -10.69 22.09
C ASP A 459 14.17 -11.11 22.51
N ILE A 460 13.89 -12.41 22.60
CA ILE A 460 12.58 -12.94 23.06
C ILE A 460 12.34 -12.57 24.53
N ALA A 461 13.36 -12.69 25.40
CA ALA A 461 13.27 -12.33 26.80
C ALA A 461 13.07 -10.81 26.97
N ALA A 462 13.78 -10.00 26.20
CA ALA A 462 13.65 -8.56 26.16
C ALA A 462 12.26 -8.12 25.67
N LEU A 463 11.68 -8.84 24.70
CA LEU A 463 10.37 -8.51 24.14
C LEU A 463 9.26 -8.61 25.19
N ALA A 464 9.26 -9.66 26.01
CA ALA A 464 8.30 -9.80 27.11
C ALA A 464 8.35 -8.59 28.07
N ALA A 465 9.56 -8.23 28.49
CA ALA A 465 9.79 -7.09 29.37
C ALA A 465 9.40 -5.75 28.71
N ARG A 466 9.66 -5.61 27.42
CA ARG A 466 9.28 -4.45 26.63
C ARG A 466 7.76 -4.29 26.51
N LEU A 467 7.01 -5.37 26.30
CA LEU A 467 5.54 -5.28 26.26
C LEU A 467 4.96 -4.72 27.56
N ASP A 468 5.49 -5.15 28.72
CA ASP A 468 5.12 -4.57 30.01
C ASP A 468 5.60 -3.10 30.16
N LYS A 469 6.77 -2.72 29.61
CA LYS A 469 7.24 -1.33 29.52
C LYS A 469 6.27 -0.47 28.73
N ASP A 470 5.86 -0.94 27.54
CA ASP A 470 4.93 -0.24 26.68
C ASP A 470 3.55 -0.06 27.36
N MET A 471 3.11 -1.04 28.17
CA MET A 471 1.92 -0.90 29.03
C MET A 471 2.12 0.12 30.13
N ALA A 472 3.28 0.14 30.79
CA ALA A 472 3.58 1.15 31.82
C ALA A 472 3.55 2.58 31.28
N LEU A 473 3.92 2.77 30.02
CA LEU A 473 3.92 4.08 29.37
C LEU A 473 2.52 4.49 28.85
N ASN A 474 1.60 3.55 28.64
CA ASN A 474 0.28 3.78 28.03
C ASN A 474 -0.89 3.64 29.04
N ASP A 475 -0.69 3.08 30.25
CA ASP A 475 -1.72 2.84 31.25
C ASP A 475 -1.35 3.57 32.55
N GLU A 476 -1.68 4.85 32.61
CA GLU A 476 -1.32 5.70 33.79
C GLU A 476 -1.87 5.18 35.11
N PRO A 477 -3.14 4.74 35.22
CA PRO A 477 -3.66 4.20 36.45
C PRO A 477 -2.90 3.01 37.03
N ARG A 478 -2.28 2.19 36.14
CA ARG A 478 -1.52 0.99 36.50
C ARG A 478 -0.04 1.10 36.17
N ARG A 479 0.47 2.31 35.84
CA ARG A 479 1.87 2.59 35.44
C ARG A 479 2.86 1.91 36.39
N GLN A 480 2.72 2.12 37.73
CA GLN A 480 3.64 1.55 38.67
C GLN A 480 3.65 0.03 38.68
N GLN A 481 2.47 -0.61 38.58
CA GLN A 481 2.35 -2.07 38.52
C GLN A 481 3.05 -2.65 37.29
N TRP A 482 2.79 -2.07 36.12
CA TRP A 482 3.43 -2.47 34.88
C TRP A 482 4.94 -2.22 34.90
N ALA A 483 5.38 -1.08 35.45
CA ALA A 483 6.79 -0.75 35.58
C ALA A 483 7.55 -1.77 36.44
N VAL A 484 6.96 -2.20 37.57
CA VAL A 484 7.54 -3.23 38.43
C VAL A 484 7.68 -4.56 37.67
N ARG A 485 6.62 -5.01 36.97
CA ARG A 485 6.66 -6.24 36.18
C ARG A 485 7.73 -6.19 35.10
N SER A 486 7.79 -5.08 34.36
CA SER A 486 8.79 -4.87 33.31
C SER A 486 10.21 -4.90 33.89
N ALA A 487 10.42 -4.20 35.06
CA ALA A 487 11.72 -4.17 35.71
C ALA A 487 12.17 -5.56 36.17
N GLU A 488 11.26 -6.36 36.77
CA GLU A 488 11.55 -7.74 37.19
C GLU A 488 11.86 -8.64 35.97
N ALA A 489 11.12 -8.49 34.89
CA ALA A 489 11.35 -9.25 33.66
C ALA A 489 12.69 -8.91 33.01
N TYR A 490 13.04 -7.61 32.89
CA TYR A 490 14.37 -7.19 32.42
C TYR A 490 15.48 -7.64 33.33
N GLN A 491 15.30 -7.59 34.66
CA GLN A 491 16.28 -8.05 35.64
C GLN A 491 16.52 -9.55 35.51
N ALA A 492 15.46 -10.35 35.40
CA ALA A 492 15.59 -11.80 35.18
C ALA A 492 16.28 -12.16 33.87
N ALA A 493 16.00 -11.38 32.80
CA ALA A 493 16.69 -11.52 31.52
C ALA A 493 18.18 -11.14 31.65
N PHE A 494 18.49 -10.04 32.33
CA PHE A 494 19.85 -9.60 32.61
C PHE A 494 20.66 -10.65 33.41
N ASP A 495 20.06 -11.22 34.46
CA ASP A 495 20.74 -12.23 35.28
C ASP A 495 21.15 -13.46 34.46
N ARG A 496 20.43 -13.75 33.39
CA ARG A 496 20.69 -14.87 32.47
C ARG A 496 21.67 -14.52 31.35
N HIS A 497 21.51 -13.35 30.71
CA HIS A 497 22.24 -13.00 29.49
C HIS A 497 23.38 -12.01 29.71
N ARG A 498 23.38 -11.28 30.83
CA ARG A 498 24.44 -10.30 31.21
C ARG A 498 24.67 -9.19 30.19
N SER A 499 23.63 -8.81 29.42
CA SER A 499 23.70 -7.75 28.44
C SER A 499 23.48 -6.37 29.09
N ALA A 500 24.30 -5.37 28.71
CA ALA A 500 24.17 -4.00 29.17
C ALA A 500 22.77 -3.42 28.91
N TYR A 501 22.23 -3.67 27.73
CA TYR A 501 20.90 -3.28 27.30
C TYR A 501 19.80 -3.73 28.28
N LEU A 502 19.86 -5.00 28.72
CA LEU A 502 18.87 -5.54 29.67
C LEU A 502 19.00 -4.90 31.05
N GLY A 503 20.25 -4.72 31.55
CA GLY A 503 20.54 -4.12 32.83
C GLY A 503 20.08 -2.67 32.94
N VAL A 504 20.34 -1.88 31.91
CA VAL A 504 19.96 -0.47 31.85
C VAL A 504 18.44 -0.31 31.74
N ASN A 505 17.75 -1.14 30.91
CA ASN A 505 16.29 -1.11 30.85
C ASN A 505 15.65 -1.53 32.19
N ALA A 506 16.23 -2.51 32.91
CA ALA A 506 15.78 -2.84 34.25
C ALA A 506 15.92 -1.64 35.19
N ALA A 507 17.07 -0.94 35.16
CA ALA A 507 17.31 0.25 35.95
C ALA A 507 16.30 1.36 35.68
N THR A 508 16.05 1.67 34.40
CA THR A 508 15.07 2.68 33.99
C THR A 508 13.67 2.32 34.47
N MET A 509 13.26 1.04 34.35
CA MET A 509 11.93 0.60 34.78
C MET A 509 11.78 0.61 36.31
N TRP A 510 12.83 0.28 37.07
CA TRP A 510 12.84 0.46 38.51
C TRP A 510 12.73 1.94 38.91
N LEU A 511 13.36 2.85 38.16
CA LEU A 511 13.25 4.28 38.38
C LEU A 511 11.82 4.78 38.16
N ILE A 512 11.17 4.36 37.08
CA ILE A 512 9.76 4.66 36.76
C ILE A 512 8.83 4.07 37.84
N ALA A 513 9.14 2.89 38.38
CA ALA A 513 8.42 2.28 39.49
C ALA A 513 8.59 3.02 40.83
N GLY A 514 9.45 4.04 40.91
CA GLY A 514 9.75 4.82 42.13
C GLY A 514 10.76 4.16 43.05
N ASN A 515 11.44 3.10 42.62
CA ASN A 515 12.42 2.36 43.43
C ASN A 515 13.84 2.73 43.07
N ARG A 516 14.36 3.84 43.62
CA ARG A 516 15.69 4.38 43.33
C ARG A 516 16.83 3.43 43.71
N ASP A 517 16.67 2.67 44.82
CA ASP A 517 17.74 1.75 45.30
C ASP A 517 17.95 0.59 44.28
N ARG A 518 16.84 -0.03 43.84
CA ARG A 518 16.90 -1.08 42.82
C ARG A 518 17.36 -0.52 41.49
N ALA A 519 16.93 0.69 41.12
CA ALA A 519 17.38 1.36 39.90
C ALA A 519 18.90 1.56 39.91
N GLY A 520 19.46 2.09 40.99
CA GLY A 520 20.91 2.28 41.15
C GLY A 520 21.69 0.95 41.10
N PHE A 521 21.15 -0.10 41.76
CA PHE A 521 21.78 -1.41 41.74
C PHE A 521 21.80 -2.00 40.31
N ALA A 522 20.67 -1.95 39.58
CA ALA A 522 20.59 -2.45 38.21
C ALA A 522 21.46 -1.62 37.26
N ALA A 523 21.50 -0.29 37.42
CA ALA A 523 22.37 0.58 36.65
C ALA A 523 23.86 0.27 36.83
N ALA A 524 24.30 0.05 38.10
CA ALA A 524 25.68 -0.35 38.37
C ALA A 524 26.03 -1.69 37.72
N LYS A 525 25.12 -2.66 37.74
CA LYS A 525 25.32 -3.96 37.06
C LYS A 525 25.30 -3.84 35.54
N GLY A 526 24.45 -2.98 34.98
CA GLY A 526 24.47 -2.65 33.55
C GLY A 526 25.80 -2.02 33.13
N LEU A 527 26.35 -1.13 33.97
CA LEU A 527 27.63 -0.49 33.70
C LEU A 527 28.83 -1.46 33.79
N GLU A 528 28.83 -2.38 34.78
CA GLU A 528 29.80 -3.49 34.82
C GLU A 528 29.78 -4.33 33.55
N ALA A 529 28.58 -4.54 32.95
CA ALA A 529 28.44 -5.25 31.69
C ALA A 529 28.98 -4.47 30.50
N VAL A 530 28.79 -3.14 30.46
CA VAL A 530 29.41 -2.25 29.46
C VAL A 530 30.93 -2.34 29.51
N ASP A 531 31.51 -2.24 30.72
CA ASP A 531 32.95 -2.25 30.92
C ASP A 531 33.61 -3.61 30.58
N GLY A 532 32.82 -4.70 30.51
CA GLY A 532 33.25 -6.05 30.17
C GLY A 532 33.17 -6.43 28.70
N VAL A 533 32.68 -5.55 27.82
CA VAL A 533 32.53 -5.82 26.37
C VAL A 533 33.77 -5.31 25.62
N ASP A 534 34.46 -6.18 24.88
CA ASP A 534 35.43 -5.74 23.87
C ASP A 534 34.71 -4.94 22.77
N ALA A 535 35.19 -3.74 22.47
CA ALA A 535 34.59 -2.83 21.51
C ALA A 535 34.40 -3.50 20.13
N GLY A 536 33.18 -3.82 19.76
CA GLY A 536 32.80 -4.19 18.39
C GLY A 536 32.73 -2.93 17.51
N ALA A 537 32.79 -3.06 16.20
CA ALA A 537 32.75 -1.90 15.30
C ALA A 537 31.31 -1.56 14.86
N GLY A 538 30.96 -0.26 14.81
CA GLY A 538 29.78 0.25 14.15
C GLY A 538 28.55 0.51 15.03
N GLU A 539 27.36 0.04 14.65
CA GLU A 539 26.09 0.34 15.32
C GLU A 539 26.04 -0.19 16.76
N ASP A 540 26.75 -1.27 17.05
CA ASP A 540 26.89 -1.83 18.41
C ASP A 540 27.66 -0.87 19.36
N GLU A 541 28.64 -0.13 18.85
CA GLU A 541 29.37 0.88 19.65
C GLU A 541 28.48 2.05 20.06
N TYR A 542 27.61 2.52 19.16
CA TYR A 542 26.63 3.56 19.49
C TYR A 542 25.71 3.14 20.64
N TRP A 543 25.14 1.95 20.57
CA TRP A 543 24.20 1.47 21.59
C TRP A 543 24.90 1.16 22.91
N THR A 544 26.17 0.77 22.87
CA THR A 544 26.98 0.61 24.06
C THR A 544 27.22 1.96 24.76
N ALA A 545 27.60 2.99 24.01
CA ALA A 545 27.78 4.34 24.55
C ALA A 545 26.46 4.94 25.07
N ALA A 546 25.34 4.71 24.38
CA ALA A 546 24.01 5.13 24.83
C ALA A 546 23.62 4.45 26.16
N SER A 547 23.82 3.14 26.27
CA SER A 547 23.53 2.38 27.50
C SER A 547 24.43 2.82 28.67
N GLU A 548 25.70 3.12 28.40
CA GLU A 548 26.61 3.70 29.40
C GLU A 548 26.12 5.06 29.91
N ALA A 549 25.68 5.94 29.00
CA ALA A 549 25.16 7.25 29.36
C ALA A 549 23.89 7.12 30.23
N GLU A 550 22.98 6.22 29.92
CA GLU A 550 21.77 5.98 30.67
C GLU A 550 22.09 5.44 32.08
N ALA A 551 22.96 4.43 32.20
CA ALA A 551 23.37 3.88 33.49
C ALA A 551 24.09 4.92 34.36
N ALA A 552 25.04 5.65 33.77
CA ALA A 552 25.77 6.71 34.46
C ALA A 552 24.84 7.83 34.94
N LEU A 553 23.82 8.22 34.13
CA LEU A 553 22.83 9.23 34.52
C LEU A 553 22.01 8.78 35.75
N ILE A 554 21.56 7.52 35.80
CA ILE A 554 20.82 6.97 36.94
C ILE A 554 21.69 6.93 38.20
N LEU A 555 23.00 6.74 38.06
CA LEU A 555 23.98 6.74 39.16
C LEU A 555 24.43 8.16 39.56
N GLY A 556 24.08 9.19 38.79
CA GLY A 556 24.48 10.58 39.05
C GLY A 556 25.91 10.93 38.63
N ASP A 557 26.58 10.10 37.83
CA ASP A 557 27.93 10.37 37.27
C ASP A 557 27.84 11.19 36.00
N LEU A 558 27.62 12.50 36.13
CA LEU A 558 27.44 13.42 35.02
C LEU A 558 28.70 13.57 34.14
N ALA A 559 29.89 13.32 34.71
CA ALA A 559 31.13 13.35 33.92
C ALA A 559 31.19 12.19 32.91
N ARG A 560 30.84 11.01 33.35
CA ARG A 560 30.74 9.80 32.51
C ARG A 560 29.61 9.93 31.48
N VAL A 561 28.49 10.55 31.87
CA VAL A 561 27.38 10.87 30.93
C VAL A 561 27.91 11.74 29.78
N ALA A 562 28.61 12.83 30.09
CA ALA A 562 29.11 13.74 29.05
C ALA A 562 30.09 13.06 28.08
N ASP A 563 30.99 12.22 28.61
CA ASP A 563 31.95 11.45 27.78
C ASP A 563 31.24 10.41 26.90
N ALA A 564 30.32 9.63 27.46
CA ALA A 564 29.57 8.62 26.71
C ALA A 564 28.68 9.26 25.62
N LEU A 565 28.01 10.38 25.92
CA LEU A 565 27.19 11.11 24.93
C LEU A 565 28.07 11.77 23.85
N GLY A 566 29.29 12.22 24.18
CA GLY A 566 30.26 12.72 23.19
C GLY A 566 30.63 11.64 22.18
N ARG A 567 30.92 10.43 22.63
CA ARG A 567 31.16 9.27 21.77
C ARG A 567 29.93 8.85 20.96
N ALA A 568 28.77 8.77 21.59
CA ALA A 568 27.52 8.44 20.91
C ALA A 568 27.17 9.48 19.82
N GLY A 569 27.44 10.78 20.07
CA GLY A 569 27.25 11.84 19.09
C GLY A 569 28.08 11.66 17.82
N GLN A 570 29.36 11.29 17.97
CA GLN A 570 30.26 11.01 16.84
C GLN A 570 29.88 9.75 16.06
N LEU A 571 29.53 8.68 16.77
CA LEU A 571 29.15 7.40 16.18
C LEU A 571 27.80 7.41 15.47
N SER A 572 26.93 8.37 15.75
CA SER A 572 25.59 8.46 15.23
C SER A 572 25.41 9.48 14.11
N GLU A 573 26.48 9.89 13.44
CA GLU A 573 26.41 10.81 12.32
C GLU A 573 25.56 10.18 11.20
N GLY A 574 24.45 10.84 10.79
CA GLY A 574 23.46 10.30 9.85
C GLY A 574 22.35 9.42 10.45
N HIS A 575 22.46 8.93 11.68
CA HIS A 575 21.49 8.02 12.32
C HIS A 575 20.49 8.74 13.23
N ARG A 576 19.67 9.65 12.66
CA ARG A 576 18.75 10.52 13.42
C ARG A 576 17.72 9.78 14.27
N ALA A 577 17.21 8.62 13.79
CA ALA A 577 16.22 7.83 14.50
C ALA A 577 16.78 7.18 15.78
N SER A 578 18.03 6.69 15.72
CA SER A 578 18.72 6.13 16.89
C SER A 578 18.93 7.21 17.96
N ARG A 579 19.40 8.41 17.55
CA ARG A 579 19.51 9.57 18.45
C ARG A 579 18.19 9.92 19.11
N ALA A 580 17.09 9.95 18.34
CA ALA A 580 15.77 10.28 18.86
C ALA A 580 15.32 9.27 19.94
N THR A 581 15.57 7.99 19.73
CA THR A 581 15.25 6.94 20.71
C THR A 581 16.02 7.15 22.03
N THR A 582 17.33 7.38 21.93
CA THR A 582 18.19 7.64 23.10
C THR A 582 17.80 8.95 23.80
N LEU A 583 17.55 10.03 23.04
CA LEU A 583 17.10 11.31 23.59
C LEU A 583 15.80 11.17 24.39
N ARG A 584 14.83 10.47 23.86
CA ARG A 584 13.54 10.26 24.55
C ARG A 584 13.72 9.56 25.88
N GLN A 585 14.49 8.51 25.92
CA GLN A 585 14.75 7.75 27.16
C GLN A 585 15.55 8.55 28.16
N LEU A 586 16.62 9.23 27.72
CA LEU A 586 17.44 10.07 28.61
C LEU A 586 16.67 11.28 29.15
N ARG A 587 15.82 11.95 28.36
CA ARG A 587 14.95 13.04 28.85
C ARG A 587 14.00 12.57 29.93
N GLN A 588 13.42 11.37 29.76
CA GLN A 588 12.57 10.78 30.79
C GLN A 588 13.36 10.55 32.12
N ILE A 589 14.58 10.04 31.98
CA ILE A 589 15.47 9.84 33.15
C ILE A 589 15.86 11.18 33.77
N CYS A 590 16.23 12.20 32.98
CA CYS A 590 16.51 13.55 33.45
C CYS A 590 15.33 14.12 34.24
N THR A 591 14.09 14.01 33.72
CA THR A 591 12.88 14.47 34.37
C THR A 591 12.67 13.76 35.73
N LEU A 592 12.83 12.42 35.80
CA LEU A 592 12.65 11.65 37.03
C LEU A 592 13.73 11.95 38.11
N LEU A 593 14.91 12.38 37.69
CA LEU A 593 16.04 12.68 38.53
C LEU A 593 16.24 14.18 38.82
N ASP A 594 15.45 15.05 38.19
CA ASP A 594 15.57 16.52 38.23
C ASP A 594 16.96 17.02 37.76
N VAL A 595 17.42 16.45 36.62
CA VAL A 595 18.68 16.80 35.96
C VAL A 595 18.38 17.64 34.72
N ASP A 596 19.15 18.74 34.52
CA ASP A 596 19.03 19.62 33.34
C ASP A 596 19.37 18.86 32.07
N ASP A 597 18.46 18.90 31.09
CA ASP A 597 18.58 18.18 29.80
C ASP A 597 19.61 18.79 28.84
N THR A 598 20.24 19.94 29.20
CA THR A 598 21.36 20.54 28.42
C THR A 598 22.53 19.58 28.29
N ILE A 599 22.69 18.61 29.19
CA ILE A 599 23.71 17.55 29.10
C ILE A 599 23.55 16.68 27.84
N LEU A 600 22.35 16.63 27.25
CA LEU A 600 22.01 15.85 26.07
C LEU A 600 22.42 16.54 24.74
N ALA A 601 23.02 17.75 24.82
CA ALA A 601 23.40 18.53 23.64
C ALA A 601 24.25 17.77 22.59
N PRO A 602 25.18 16.85 22.96
CA PRO A 602 26.00 16.14 21.97
C PRO A 602 25.23 15.22 21.01
N ILE A 603 24.04 14.76 21.41
CA ILE A 603 23.22 13.86 20.58
C ILE A 603 21.94 14.53 20.06
N ARG A 604 21.77 15.83 20.22
CA ARG A 604 20.59 16.55 19.71
C ARG A 604 20.49 16.42 18.20
N ASN A 605 19.27 16.17 17.72
CA ASN A 605 18.96 16.17 16.29
C ASN A 605 18.84 17.61 15.76
N PRO A 606 19.13 17.83 14.46
CA PRO A 606 18.93 19.12 13.82
C PRO A 606 17.45 19.51 13.83
N SER A 607 17.16 20.81 13.78
CA SER A 607 15.79 21.32 13.78
C SER A 607 15.04 21.00 12.49
N VAL A 608 13.71 20.97 12.58
CA VAL A 608 12.81 20.82 11.45
C VAL A 608 12.19 22.17 11.10
N VAL A 609 12.18 22.54 9.83
CA VAL A 609 11.67 23.83 9.37
C VAL A 609 10.49 23.62 8.41
N HIS A 610 9.38 24.30 8.68
CA HIS A 610 8.37 24.59 7.66
C HIS A 610 8.73 25.88 6.95
N TYR A 611 8.76 25.90 5.62
CA TYR A 611 9.01 27.10 4.82
C TYR A 611 7.82 27.46 3.94
N CYS A 612 7.57 28.76 3.79
CA CYS A 612 6.55 29.30 2.89
C CYS A 612 6.91 30.73 2.47
N GLY A 613 6.30 31.20 1.40
CA GLY A 613 6.50 32.60 1.04
C GLY A 613 5.82 33.02 -0.25
N HIS A 614 6.00 34.30 -0.58
CA HIS A 614 5.38 34.90 -1.76
C HIS A 614 5.92 34.36 -3.07
N ARG A 615 4.99 34.29 -4.04
CA ARG A 615 5.28 33.88 -5.42
C ARG A 615 5.76 35.06 -6.27
N VAL A 616 6.61 34.75 -7.26
CA VAL A 616 6.96 35.66 -8.35
C VAL A 616 5.72 36.01 -9.17
N GLY A 617 5.59 37.26 -9.63
CA GLY A 617 4.47 37.65 -10.47
C GLY A 617 4.49 37.00 -11.85
N ALA A 618 3.29 36.78 -12.41
CA ALA A 618 3.14 36.21 -13.75
C ALA A 618 3.34 37.28 -14.85
N GLY A 619 4.03 36.94 -15.95
CA GLY A 619 3.99 37.70 -17.21
C GLY A 619 4.39 39.15 -17.15
N GLY A 620 5.39 39.52 -16.30
CA GLY A 620 5.87 40.92 -16.14
C GLY A 620 5.08 41.74 -15.13
N SER A 621 4.10 41.18 -14.44
CA SER A 621 3.50 41.79 -13.25
C SER A 621 4.48 41.68 -12.08
N PRO A 622 4.71 42.72 -11.27
CA PRO A 622 5.74 42.70 -10.21
C PRO A 622 5.44 41.69 -9.08
N GLY A 623 4.27 41.13 -8.97
CA GLY A 623 3.92 40.18 -7.92
C GLY A 623 4.25 40.68 -6.51
N ARG A 624 3.98 39.87 -5.49
CA ARG A 624 4.40 40.18 -4.10
C ARG A 624 5.84 39.72 -3.80
N PHE A 625 6.52 39.07 -4.76
CA PHE A 625 7.95 38.75 -4.74
C PHE A 625 8.63 39.38 -5.97
N PRO A 626 9.21 40.58 -5.83
CA PRO A 626 9.93 41.22 -6.94
C PRO A 626 11.23 40.46 -7.27
N ALA A 627 11.58 40.36 -8.57
CA ALA A 627 12.77 39.64 -9.02
C ALA A 627 14.08 40.15 -8.37
N GLU A 628 14.16 41.46 -8.12
CA GLU A 628 15.29 42.11 -7.48
C GLU A 628 15.48 41.66 -6.02
N ALA A 629 14.45 41.14 -5.38
CA ALA A 629 14.51 40.71 -4.00
C ALA A 629 15.19 39.33 -3.85
N GLU A 630 15.33 38.54 -4.94
CA GLU A 630 15.83 37.16 -4.89
C GLU A 630 17.19 37.05 -4.18
N GLY A 631 18.15 37.88 -4.54
CA GLY A 631 19.48 37.87 -3.91
C GLY A 631 19.46 38.20 -2.41
N TYR A 632 18.61 39.16 -2.01
CA TYR A 632 18.41 39.51 -0.60
C TYR A 632 17.76 38.38 0.18
N VAL A 633 16.68 37.84 -0.36
CA VAL A 633 15.92 36.76 0.27
C VAL A 633 16.77 35.51 0.40
N THR A 634 17.49 35.11 -0.64
CA THR A 634 18.42 33.97 -0.62
C THR A 634 19.47 34.11 0.52
N LYS A 635 20.06 35.29 0.67
CA LYS A 635 21.05 35.52 1.76
C LYS A 635 20.41 35.43 3.15
N ARG A 636 19.18 35.96 3.30
CA ARG A 636 18.46 35.95 4.58
C ARG A 636 18.01 34.55 4.94
N LEU A 637 17.50 33.77 3.94
CA LEU A 637 17.12 32.38 4.11
C LEU A 637 18.31 31.53 4.53
N LYS A 638 19.44 31.59 3.83
CA LYS A 638 20.67 30.86 4.19
C LYS A 638 21.04 31.10 5.66
N ARG A 639 21.05 32.38 6.07
CA ARG A 639 21.39 32.77 7.43
C ARG A 639 20.38 32.17 8.45
N ALA A 640 19.07 32.23 8.16
CA ALA A 640 18.03 31.69 9.04
C ALA A 640 18.13 30.16 9.18
N PHE A 641 18.40 29.47 8.09
CA PHE A 641 18.63 28.01 8.13
C PHE A 641 19.90 27.63 8.91
N ASP A 642 20.96 28.47 8.83
CA ASP A 642 22.20 28.27 9.59
C ASP A 642 21.98 28.49 11.09
N GLU A 643 21.34 29.61 11.48
CA GLU A 643 21.05 29.96 12.88
C GLU A 643 20.15 28.91 13.55
N LEU A 644 19.22 28.30 12.82
CA LEU A 644 18.34 27.26 13.31
C LEU A 644 18.96 25.84 13.30
N GLY A 645 20.11 25.66 12.66
CA GLY A 645 20.67 24.32 12.46
C GLY A 645 19.72 23.37 11.73
N ALA A 646 19.01 23.89 10.71
CA ALA A 646 17.95 23.15 10.02
C ALA A 646 18.52 21.94 9.25
N GLY A 647 17.99 20.76 9.55
CA GLY A 647 18.36 19.50 8.88
C GLY A 647 17.23 18.84 8.11
N VAL A 648 15.98 19.33 8.26
CA VAL A 648 14.81 18.85 7.53
C VAL A 648 13.92 20.03 7.19
N GLY A 649 13.46 20.13 5.94
CA GLY A 649 12.55 21.17 5.51
C GLY A 649 11.28 20.63 4.88
N PHE A 650 10.15 21.22 5.26
CA PHE A 650 8.81 20.91 4.71
C PHE A 650 8.21 22.13 4.07
N GLY A 651 7.60 21.97 2.90
CA GLY A 651 6.89 23.05 2.22
C GLY A 651 6.42 22.64 0.83
N SER A 652 5.87 23.61 0.11
CA SER A 652 5.52 23.45 -1.30
C SER A 652 6.65 23.94 -2.22
N LEU A 653 6.42 24.00 -3.52
CA LEU A 653 7.40 24.43 -4.53
C LEU A 653 6.80 25.47 -5.48
N ALA A 654 6.03 26.45 -4.98
CA ALA A 654 5.57 27.54 -5.82
C ALA A 654 6.76 28.41 -6.30
N ALA A 655 6.65 28.98 -7.51
CA ALA A 655 7.73 29.81 -8.05
C ALA A 655 7.97 31.06 -7.21
N GLY A 656 9.15 31.20 -6.63
CA GLY A 656 9.54 32.31 -5.73
C GLY A 656 10.22 31.79 -4.47
N ALA A 657 9.75 32.26 -3.32
CA ALA A 657 10.36 31.98 -2.03
C ALA A 657 10.47 30.48 -1.70
N ASP A 658 9.44 29.68 -2.06
CA ASP A 658 9.40 28.26 -1.76
C ASP A 658 10.53 27.51 -2.49
N ILE A 659 10.67 27.71 -3.80
CA ILE A 659 11.74 27.08 -4.58
C ILE A 659 13.12 27.53 -4.08
N ILE A 660 13.31 28.81 -3.73
CA ILE A 660 14.59 29.30 -3.20
C ILE A 660 14.92 28.62 -1.87
N ALA A 661 13.94 28.48 -0.97
CA ALA A 661 14.11 27.77 0.29
C ALA A 661 14.47 26.30 0.09
N ALA A 662 13.78 25.61 -0.81
CA ALA A 662 14.04 24.23 -1.18
C ALA A 662 15.46 24.02 -1.75
N GLU A 663 15.92 24.92 -2.65
CA GLU A 663 17.27 24.87 -3.19
C GLU A 663 18.33 25.04 -2.09
N ILE A 664 18.08 25.91 -1.11
CA ILE A 664 19.01 26.11 0.02
C ILE A 664 19.06 24.86 0.90
N ILE A 665 17.93 24.22 1.17
CA ILE A 665 17.85 22.97 1.92
C ILE A 665 18.69 21.89 1.24
N LEU A 666 18.52 21.70 -0.08
CA LEU A 666 19.31 20.75 -0.87
C LEU A 666 20.80 21.08 -0.89
N GLN A 667 21.18 22.38 -1.01
CA GLN A 667 22.59 22.82 -0.97
C GLN A 667 23.28 22.52 0.38
N ARG A 668 22.53 22.29 1.44
CA ARG A 668 23.01 22.00 2.80
C ARG A 668 23.06 20.49 3.08
N ASP A 669 22.77 19.64 2.12
CA ASP A 669 22.60 18.18 2.32
C ASP A 669 21.51 17.85 3.36
N ALA A 670 20.53 18.75 3.52
CA ALA A 670 19.39 18.59 4.41
C ALA A 670 18.24 17.88 3.69
N GLU A 671 17.41 17.19 4.47
CA GLU A 671 16.27 16.43 3.98
C GLU A 671 15.15 17.38 3.51
N LEU A 672 14.82 17.40 2.23
CA LEU A 672 13.71 18.15 1.66
C LEU A 672 12.47 17.27 1.52
N GLN A 673 11.35 17.68 2.13
CA GLN A 673 10.05 17.06 2.02
C GLN A 673 9.08 18.03 1.32
N VAL A 674 8.53 17.60 0.20
CA VAL A 674 7.65 18.44 -0.63
C VAL A 674 6.21 17.97 -0.50
N VAL A 675 5.29 18.91 -0.28
CA VAL A 675 3.85 18.66 -0.31
C VAL A 675 3.23 19.50 -1.42
N LEU A 676 2.65 18.86 -2.42
CA LEU A 676 1.90 19.52 -3.48
C LEU A 676 0.40 19.54 -3.15
N PRO A 677 -0.33 20.61 -3.42
CA PRO A 677 -1.75 20.71 -3.06
C PRO A 677 -2.64 19.74 -3.86
N PHE A 678 -2.30 19.46 -5.12
CA PHE A 678 -3.02 18.61 -6.07
C PHE A 678 -2.03 18.06 -7.11
N ASP A 679 -2.52 17.53 -8.21
CA ASP A 679 -1.70 16.94 -9.28
C ASP A 679 -0.54 17.86 -9.72
N ARG A 680 0.64 17.25 -9.93
CA ARG A 680 1.89 17.94 -10.26
C ARG A 680 1.79 18.85 -11.49
N ASP A 681 1.24 18.32 -12.57
CA ASP A 681 1.23 19.05 -13.84
C ASP A 681 0.29 20.25 -13.76
N GLU A 682 -0.81 20.11 -13.06
CA GLU A 682 -1.74 21.20 -12.78
C GLU A 682 -1.14 22.23 -11.82
N PHE A 683 -0.36 21.79 -10.82
CA PHE A 683 0.36 22.69 -9.93
C PHE A 683 1.46 23.46 -10.70
N VAL A 684 2.20 22.82 -11.57
CA VAL A 684 3.18 23.50 -12.44
C VAL A 684 2.47 24.55 -13.30
N ARG A 685 1.34 24.21 -13.92
CA ARG A 685 0.55 25.13 -14.78
C ARG A 685 0.06 26.35 -14.02
N THR A 686 -0.35 26.20 -12.76
CA THR A 686 -0.98 27.27 -11.97
C THR A 686 0.01 28.07 -11.12
N SER A 687 1.07 27.46 -10.61
CA SER A 687 1.90 28.03 -9.56
C SER A 687 3.38 28.16 -9.92
N VAL A 688 3.84 27.59 -11.04
CA VAL A 688 5.26 27.61 -11.44
C VAL A 688 5.45 28.19 -12.84
N ALA A 689 4.79 27.63 -13.86
CA ALA A 689 4.96 28.02 -15.26
C ALA A 689 4.63 29.51 -15.55
N PRO A 690 3.68 30.17 -14.86
CA PRO A 690 3.43 31.57 -15.07
C PRO A 690 4.63 32.49 -14.77
N ALA A 691 5.57 32.05 -13.93
CA ALA A 691 6.80 32.78 -13.61
C ALA A 691 7.91 32.62 -14.67
N GLY A 692 7.79 31.66 -15.57
CA GLY A 692 8.73 31.43 -16.67
C GLY A 692 9.40 30.05 -16.66
N PRO A 693 9.97 29.63 -17.79
CA PRO A 693 10.55 28.30 -17.97
C PRO A 693 11.74 28.01 -17.03
N GLU A 694 12.47 29.02 -16.62
CA GLU A 694 13.56 28.85 -15.65
C GLU A 694 13.08 28.38 -14.29
N TRP A 695 11.92 28.85 -13.85
CA TRP A 695 11.31 28.40 -12.60
C TRP A 695 10.79 26.97 -12.68
N VAL A 696 10.28 26.55 -13.85
CA VAL A 696 9.93 25.15 -14.10
C VAL A 696 11.16 24.26 -13.98
N ALA A 697 12.28 24.66 -14.59
CA ALA A 697 13.53 23.90 -14.48
C ALA A 697 14.07 23.83 -13.03
N ARG A 698 13.88 24.89 -12.24
CA ARG A 698 14.25 24.92 -10.80
C ARG A 698 13.34 23.99 -9.99
N PHE A 699 12.04 24.06 -10.24
CA PHE A 699 11.04 23.16 -9.64
C PHE A 699 11.41 21.69 -9.85
N GLU A 700 11.71 21.29 -11.09
CA GLU A 700 12.09 19.92 -11.42
C GLU A 700 13.34 19.47 -10.67
N ARG A 701 14.37 20.32 -10.58
CA ARG A 701 15.57 19.99 -9.81
C ARG A 701 15.29 19.80 -8.32
N CYS A 702 14.45 20.65 -7.73
CA CYS A 702 14.05 20.50 -6.33
C CYS A 702 13.24 19.21 -6.12
N LEU A 703 12.35 18.87 -7.05
CA LEU A 703 11.53 17.68 -6.97
C LEU A 703 12.37 16.39 -7.05
N VAL A 704 13.36 16.37 -7.95
CA VAL A 704 14.31 15.24 -8.07
C VAL A 704 15.19 15.10 -6.82
N GLY A 705 15.59 16.21 -6.20
CA GLY A 705 16.41 16.20 -4.99
C GLY A 705 15.62 15.96 -3.69
N ALA A 706 14.29 15.97 -3.74
CA ALA A 706 13.47 15.78 -2.55
C ALA A 706 13.55 14.35 -2.01
N ALA A 707 13.69 14.23 -0.69
CA ALA A 707 13.66 12.94 0.00
C ALA A 707 12.27 12.30 0.02
N GLY A 708 11.22 13.13 -0.10
CA GLY A 708 9.83 12.68 -0.23
C GLY A 708 8.97 13.73 -0.92
N VAL A 709 8.02 13.26 -1.71
CA VAL A 709 7.01 14.08 -2.38
C VAL A 709 5.63 13.50 -2.08
N ALA A 710 4.76 14.31 -1.52
CA ALA A 710 3.37 13.94 -1.22
C ALA A 710 2.40 14.88 -1.94
N THR A 711 1.22 14.38 -2.31
CA THR A 711 0.11 15.18 -2.81
C THR A 711 -0.98 15.24 -1.75
N ALA A 712 -1.36 16.44 -1.33
CA ALA A 712 -2.33 16.66 -0.25
C ALA A 712 -3.71 16.14 -0.62
N VAL A 713 -4.15 16.37 -1.87
CA VAL A 713 -5.44 15.92 -2.39
C VAL A 713 -5.27 15.27 -3.75
N PRO A 714 -5.55 13.97 -3.91
CA PRO A 714 -5.61 13.37 -5.22
C PRO A 714 -6.88 13.84 -5.94
N GLY A 715 -6.75 14.76 -6.89
CA GLY A 715 -7.87 15.26 -7.67
C GLY A 715 -7.59 16.62 -8.31
N GLU A 716 -8.56 17.09 -9.12
CA GLU A 716 -8.46 18.32 -9.87
C GLU A 716 -8.56 19.56 -8.95
N TYR A 717 -7.89 20.62 -9.35
CA TYR A 717 -7.85 21.89 -8.60
C TYR A 717 -9.21 22.58 -8.57
N LEU A 718 -9.92 22.66 -9.71
CA LEU A 718 -11.23 23.31 -9.87
C LEU A 718 -11.26 24.78 -9.40
N ASP A 719 -10.12 25.46 -9.49
CA ASP A 719 -9.91 26.84 -9.01
C ASP A 719 -10.29 27.09 -7.54
N ASP A 720 -10.19 26.05 -6.69
CA ASP A 720 -10.57 26.08 -5.28
C ASP A 720 -9.35 26.38 -4.37
N PRO A 721 -9.21 27.60 -3.83
CA PRO A 721 -8.05 28.02 -3.05
C PRO A 721 -7.90 27.25 -1.74
N VAL A 722 -8.93 26.58 -1.23
CA VAL A 722 -8.87 25.80 0.01
C VAL A 722 -7.81 24.68 -0.07
N LEU A 723 -7.48 24.22 -1.27
CA LEU A 723 -6.47 23.18 -1.46
C LEU A 723 -5.06 23.65 -1.11
N PHE A 724 -4.76 24.92 -1.35
CA PHE A 724 -3.47 25.50 -0.97
C PHE A 724 -3.34 25.64 0.55
N ASP A 725 -4.38 26.15 1.24
CA ASP A 725 -4.42 26.24 2.70
C ASP A 725 -4.32 24.84 3.34
N PHE A 726 -5.07 23.89 2.82
CA PHE A 726 -5.02 22.52 3.29
C PHE A 726 -3.62 21.92 3.13
N CYS A 727 -2.97 22.11 1.97
CA CYS A 727 -1.61 21.68 1.69
C CYS A 727 -0.60 22.30 2.68
N ALA A 728 -0.67 23.61 2.88
CA ALA A 728 0.19 24.33 3.82
C ALA A 728 0.05 23.77 5.24
N ARG A 729 -1.17 23.55 5.72
CA ARG A 729 -1.44 22.95 7.04
C ARG A 729 -0.93 21.52 7.16
N ILE A 730 -1.00 20.71 6.10
CA ILE A 730 -0.39 19.37 6.09
C ILE A 730 1.13 19.50 6.24
N ALA A 731 1.79 20.33 5.44
CA ALA A 731 3.24 20.52 5.50
C ALA A 731 3.69 21.01 6.90
N MET A 732 2.94 21.95 7.50
CA MET A 732 3.16 22.41 8.87
C MET A 732 3.04 21.27 9.88
N GLY A 733 1.96 20.50 9.79
CA GLY A 733 1.71 19.38 10.70
C GLY A 733 2.75 18.26 10.56
N GLN A 734 3.16 17.94 9.34
CA GLN A 734 4.24 16.99 9.08
C GLN A 734 5.56 17.48 9.66
N ALA A 735 5.87 18.77 9.55
CA ALA A 735 7.05 19.35 10.20
C ALA A 735 7.02 19.18 11.72
N VAL A 736 5.85 19.43 12.35
CA VAL A 736 5.66 19.23 13.79
C VAL A 736 5.80 17.74 14.17
N MET A 737 5.17 16.84 13.44
CA MET A 737 5.30 15.40 13.67
C MET A 737 6.74 14.91 13.53
N ARG A 738 7.44 15.38 12.50
CA ARG A 738 8.84 15.01 12.24
C ARG A 738 9.77 15.53 13.35
N ALA A 739 9.54 16.76 13.82
CA ALA A 739 10.29 17.34 14.93
C ALA A 739 10.08 16.52 16.21
N ARG A 740 8.84 16.16 16.52
CA ARG A 740 8.53 15.29 17.67
C ARG A 740 9.20 13.92 17.54
N PHE A 741 9.09 13.28 16.36
CA PHE A 741 9.76 12.00 16.12
C PHE A 741 11.26 12.08 16.35
N LEU A 742 11.89 13.18 15.91
CA LEU A 742 13.33 13.42 16.05
C LEU A 742 13.74 13.99 17.41
N GLU A 743 12.80 14.20 18.33
CA GLU A 743 13.05 14.84 19.65
C GLU A 743 13.74 16.21 19.50
N THR A 744 13.25 17.05 18.57
CA THR A 744 13.78 18.37 18.27
C THR A 744 12.66 19.39 18.08
N ASP A 745 13.00 20.65 17.77
CA ASP A 745 12.06 21.73 17.62
C ASP A 745 11.60 21.89 16.15
N ALA A 746 10.34 22.34 15.98
CA ALA A 746 9.78 22.76 14.72
C ALA A 746 9.73 24.30 14.64
N HIS A 747 10.24 24.88 13.56
CA HIS A 747 10.24 26.30 13.28
C HIS A 747 9.58 26.61 11.94
N GLN A 748 9.01 27.82 11.80
CA GLN A 748 8.58 28.32 10.50
C GLN A 748 9.55 29.41 10.01
N ILE A 749 9.90 29.36 8.73
CA ILE A 749 10.53 30.47 8.01
C ILE A 749 9.60 30.94 6.92
N ALA A 750 9.15 32.18 6.99
CA ALA A 750 8.21 32.74 6.02
C ALA A 750 8.82 34.00 5.33
N VAL A 751 8.80 34.00 4.01
CA VAL A 751 9.15 35.18 3.21
C VAL A 751 7.88 35.96 2.91
N TRP A 752 7.64 37.05 3.68
CA TRP A 752 6.35 37.73 3.73
C TRP A 752 6.54 39.26 3.77
N ASP A 753 5.66 39.99 3.09
CA ASP A 753 5.65 41.46 3.05
C ASP A 753 4.99 42.13 4.27
N GLY A 754 4.44 41.32 5.20
CA GLY A 754 3.79 41.81 6.42
C GLY A 754 2.33 42.27 6.22
N LEU A 755 1.79 42.17 5.01
CA LEU A 755 0.42 42.60 4.73
C LEU A 755 -0.57 41.45 4.95
N ALA A 756 -1.60 41.73 5.74
CA ALA A 756 -2.73 40.82 5.90
C ALA A 756 -3.50 40.66 4.58
N THR A 757 -4.21 39.56 4.45
CA THR A 757 -5.05 39.27 3.30
C THR A 757 -6.39 38.70 3.78
N ASP A 758 -7.44 38.98 3.00
CA ASP A 758 -8.76 38.35 3.19
C ASP A 758 -8.88 37.08 2.32
N GLU A 759 -7.81 36.65 1.65
CA GLU A 759 -7.78 35.43 0.86
C GLU A 759 -7.88 34.18 1.74
N ALA A 760 -8.49 33.11 1.20
CA ALA A 760 -8.65 31.83 1.89
C ALA A 760 -7.32 31.04 2.04
N ALA A 761 -6.25 31.43 1.31
CA ALA A 761 -4.94 30.77 1.33
C ALA A 761 -3.84 31.79 1.03
N GLY A 762 -2.61 31.43 1.34
CA GLY A 762 -1.40 32.21 1.04
C GLY A 762 -0.56 32.53 2.26
N THR A 763 0.62 33.15 2.05
CA THR A 763 1.66 33.32 3.07
C THR A 763 1.17 33.98 4.36
N ALA A 764 0.25 34.97 4.28
CA ALA A 764 -0.32 35.61 5.47
C ALA A 764 -1.16 34.64 6.31
N VAL A 765 -1.97 33.77 5.66
CA VAL A 765 -2.76 32.75 6.32
C VAL A 765 -1.84 31.70 6.94
N ASP A 766 -0.79 31.28 6.23
CA ASP A 766 0.19 30.30 6.70
C ASP A 766 0.92 30.81 7.96
N VAL A 767 1.33 32.08 7.96
CA VAL A 767 1.98 32.70 9.13
C VAL A 767 1.03 32.80 10.32
N ALA A 768 -0.22 33.24 10.08
CA ALA A 768 -1.21 33.33 11.14
C ALA A 768 -1.55 31.96 11.74
N THR A 769 -1.70 30.94 10.89
CA THR A 769 -1.96 29.54 11.30
C THR A 769 -0.82 29.01 12.18
N TRP A 770 0.43 29.19 11.75
CA TRP A 770 1.57 28.72 12.50
C TRP A 770 1.72 29.46 13.85
N GLN A 771 1.62 30.80 13.85
CA GLN A 771 1.70 31.61 15.06
C GLN A 771 0.58 31.28 16.05
N GLY A 772 -0.61 30.92 15.57
CA GLY A 772 -1.69 30.42 16.40
C GLY A 772 -1.37 29.14 17.19
N THR A 773 -0.36 28.37 16.77
CA THR A 773 0.14 27.21 17.52
C THR A 773 1.09 27.57 18.67
N GLY A 774 1.49 28.84 18.80
CA GLY A 774 2.49 29.29 19.79
C GLY A 774 3.94 28.93 19.47
N ARG A 775 4.22 28.33 18.29
CA ARG A 775 5.58 27.93 17.88
C ARG A 775 6.35 29.10 17.26
N PRO A 776 7.68 29.08 17.33
CA PRO A 776 8.51 30.17 16.81
C PRO A 776 8.45 30.25 15.28
N ALA A 777 8.43 31.49 14.78
CA ALA A 777 8.49 31.81 13.35
C ALA A 777 9.53 32.90 13.08
N THR A 778 10.27 32.73 11.99
CA THR A 778 11.21 33.74 11.45
C THR A 778 10.61 34.35 10.19
N ILE A 779 10.29 35.64 10.26
CA ILE A 779 9.75 36.37 9.11
C ILE A 779 10.89 37.10 8.38
N ILE A 780 11.02 36.85 7.09
CA ILE A 780 11.94 37.54 6.19
C ILE A 780 11.15 38.54 5.37
N PRO A 781 11.30 39.85 5.59
CA PRO A 781 10.50 40.85 4.89
C PRO A 781 10.92 40.94 3.40
N VAL A 782 9.91 41.00 2.53
CA VAL A 782 10.06 41.28 1.11
C VAL A 782 9.19 42.49 0.79
N GLY A 783 9.71 43.46 0.04
CA GLY A 783 9.00 44.76 -0.18
C GLY A 783 7.89 44.67 -1.23
N GLY A 784 6.76 45.31 -0.91
CA GLY A 784 5.74 45.95 -1.69
C GLY A 784 5.16 45.23 -2.92
N GLY A 785 4.05 44.54 -2.75
CA GLY A 785 3.17 44.07 -3.84
C GLY A 785 1.96 45.00 -4.07
N PRO A 786 1.21 44.82 -5.17
CA PRO A 786 0.02 45.58 -5.48
C PRO A 786 -1.12 45.26 -4.47
N GLU A 787 -1.96 46.25 -4.25
CA GLU A 787 -3.17 46.16 -3.44
C GLU A 787 -4.15 45.07 -3.96
N TYR A 788 -4.63 44.21 -3.07
CA TYR A 788 -5.64 43.20 -3.37
C TYR A 788 -6.96 43.84 -3.80
N LYS A 789 -7.62 43.31 -4.82
CA LYS A 789 -8.92 43.79 -5.34
C LYS A 789 -9.98 42.70 -5.24
N GLY A 790 -10.80 42.75 -4.22
CA GLY A 790 -12.08 42.06 -4.09
C GLY A 790 -12.17 40.94 -3.07
N PRO A 791 -13.32 40.62 -2.52
CA PRO A 791 -13.53 39.46 -1.64
C PRO A 791 -13.40 38.17 -2.44
N PRO A 792 -12.84 37.10 -1.82
CA PRO A 792 -12.75 35.79 -2.46
C PRO A 792 -14.15 35.21 -2.72
N GLU A 793 -14.25 34.43 -3.81
CA GLU A 793 -15.43 33.56 -3.97
C GLU A 793 -15.42 32.50 -2.85
N PRO A 794 -16.60 32.11 -2.34
CA PRO A 794 -16.66 31.06 -1.31
C PRO A 794 -16.08 29.75 -1.86
N PRO A 795 -15.29 29.04 -1.06
CA PRO A 795 -14.67 27.81 -1.51
C PRO A 795 -15.72 26.74 -1.85
N LEU A 796 -15.47 25.96 -2.90
CA LEU A 796 -16.36 24.87 -3.32
C LEU A 796 -16.36 23.71 -2.34
N ARG A 797 -15.25 23.51 -1.65
CA ARG A 797 -15.00 22.45 -0.66
C ARG A 797 -14.66 23.04 0.68
N ILE A 798 -14.92 22.25 1.72
CA ILE A 798 -14.56 22.61 3.10
C ILE A 798 -13.78 21.47 3.75
N VAL A 799 -12.81 21.80 4.57
CA VAL A 799 -12.04 20.78 5.30
C VAL A 799 -12.86 20.27 6.48
N ARG A 800 -13.04 18.97 6.58
CA ARG A 800 -13.74 18.30 7.68
C ARG A 800 -12.92 17.15 8.21
N ALA A 801 -13.12 16.82 9.48
CA ALA A 801 -12.60 15.61 10.10
C ALA A 801 -13.70 14.54 10.14
N LEU A 802 -13.35 13.35 9.68
CA LEU A 802 -14.25 12.23 9.45
C LEU A 802 -13.78 11.06 10.33
N VAL A 803 -14.68 10.50 11.12
CA VAL A 803 -14.40 9.35 11.99
C VAL A 803 -15.30 8.19 11.57
N PHE A 804 -14.71 7.04 11.33
CA PHE A 804 -15.39 5.79 11.07
C PHE A 804 -15.06 4.79 12.17
N GLY A 805 -16.04 4.03 12.59
CA GLY A 805 -15.84 2.99 13.59
C GLY A 805 -16.72 1.78 13.31
N ASP A 806 -16.25 0.59 13.72
CA ASP A 806 -16.96 -0.66 13.55
C ASP A 806 -16.65 -1.61 14.70
N PHE A 807 -17.64 -2.39 15.11
CA PHE A 807 -17.49 -3.36 16.21
C PHE A 807 -17.15 -4.75 15.68
N ALA A 808 -15.93 -5.19 15.95
CA ALA A 808 -15.49 -6.51 15.55
C ALA A 808 -16.30 -7.62 16.24
N GLY A 809 -16.93 -8.46 15.44
CA GLY A 809 -17.73 -9.60 15.91
C GLY A 809 -19.22 -9.34 16.11
N PHE A 810 -19.71 -8.15 15.76
CA PHE A 810 -21.13 -7.80 15.86
C PHE A 810 -22.05 -8.80 15.09
N SER A 811 -21.65 -9.22 13.90
CA SER A 811 -22.40 -10.19 13.09
C SER A 811 -22.60 -11.56 13.75
N ARG A 812 -21.95 -11.83 14.88
CA ARG A 812 -22.11 -13.06 15.68
C ARG A 812 -23.11 -12.91 16.82
N LEU A 813 -23.61 -11.70 17.06
CA LEU A 813 -24.60 -11.45 18.11
C LEU A 813 -25.97 -12.02 17.71
N THR A 814 -26.67 -12.56 18.69
CA THR A 814 -28.09 -12.94 18.55
C THR A 814 -28.98 -11.70 18.62
N ASP A 815 -30.23 -11.78 18.13
CA ASP A 815 -31.19 -10.67 18.17
C ASP A 815 -31.37 -10.07 19.58
N ALA A 816 -31.38 -10.91 20.62
CA ALA A 816 -31.46 -10.45 22.01
C ALA A 816 -30.20 -9.69 22.44
N GLN A 817 -29.02 -10.13 22.01
CA GLN A 817 -27.75 -9.43 22.28
C GLN A 817 -27.65 -8.11 21.51
N VAL A 818 -28.17 -8.03 20.28
CA VAL A 818 -28.24 -6.78 19.52
C VAL A 818 -29.07 -5.74 20.27
N GLN A 819 -30.18 -6.10 20.93
CA GLN A 819 -30.95 -5.15 21.74
C GLN A 819 -30.16 -4.64 22.94
N VAL A 820 -29.42 -5.49 23.64
CA VAL A 820 -28.54 -5.09 24.74
C VAL A 820 -27.41 -4.18 24.22
N PHE A 821 -26.80 -4.53 23.10
CA PHE A 821 -25.77 -3.72 22.45
C PHE A 821 -26.28 -2.32 22.11
N GLN A 822 -27.44 -2.20 21.45
CA GLN A 822 -28.02 -0.92 21.08
C GLN A 822 -28.43 -0.08 22.33
N GLY A 823 -29.09 -0.71 23.29
CA GLY A 823 -29.59 -0.04 24.49
C GLY A 823 -28.52 0.35 25.52
N THR A 824 -27.36 -0.31 25.50
CA THR A 824 -26.31 -0.07 26.50
C THR A 824 -25.06 0.53 25.87
N VAL A 825 -24.47 -0.18 24.88
CA VAL A 825 -23.17 0.22 24.31
C VAL A 825 -23.35 1.42 23.37
N MET A 826 -24.25 1.33 22.39
CA MET A 826 -24.47 2.42 21.43
C MET A 826 -25.08 3.65 22.10
N ALA A 827 -25.97 3.46 23.09
CA ALA A 827 -26.51 4.58 23.88
C ALA A 827 -25.42 5.33 24.65
N ALA A 828 -24.44 4.63 25.21
CA ALA A 828 -23.30 5.25 25.90
C ALA A 828 -22.36 5.95 24.89
N VAL A 829 -22.13 5.37 23.73
CA VAL A 829 -21.34 5.98 22.63
C VAL A 829 -22.02 7.27 22.17
N ALA A 830 -23.35 7.27 21.99
CA ALA A 830 -24.10 8.47 21.61
C ALA A 830 -23.95 9.58 22.66
N ALA A 831 -24.09 9.24 23.94
CA ALA A 831 -23.92 10.20 25.04
C ALA A 831 -22.48 10.77 25.08
N GLU A 832 -21.48 9.98 24.73
CA GLU A 832 -20.09 10.46 24.65
C GLU A 832 -19.91 11.41 23.47
N ILE A 833 -20.49 11.12 22.29
CA ILE A 833 -20.45 11.99 21.11
C ILE A 833 -21.11 13.36 21.40
N ASP A 834 -22.23 13.36 22.12
CA ASP A 834 -22.94 14.59 22.48
C ASP A 834 -22.10 15.59 23.30
N ARG A 835 -21.06 15.13 23.99
CA ARG A 835 -20.13 16.00 24.72
C ARG A 835 -19.27 16.88 23.80
N PHE A 836 -19.20 16.54 22.52
CA PHE A 836 -18.39 17.26 21.53
C PHE A 836 -19.17 18.29 20.72
N GLN A 837 -20.39 18.62 21.13
CA GLN A 837 -21.10 19.78 20.60
C GLN A 837 -20.38 21.09 21.00
N PRO A 838 -20.31 22.12 20.13
CA PRO A 838 -20.93 22.21 18.82
C PRO A 838 -20.11 21.67 17.62
N HIS A 839 -18.93 21.08 17.87
CA HIS A 839 -18.00 20.65 16.83
C HIS A 839 -18.47 19.40 16.07
N PHE A 840 -19.36 18.60 16.64
CA PHE A 840 -20.01 17.48 15.96
C PHE A 840 -21.09 18.00 15.01
N LEU A 841 -20.94 17.81 13.70
CA LEU A 841 -21.82 18.35 12.65
C LEU A 841 -22.86 17.37 12.16
N ALA A 842 -22.47 16.13 11.93
CA ALA A 842 -23.34 15.08 11.39
C ALA A 842 -22.82 13.70 11.76
N GLY A 843 -23.72 12.75 11.87
CA GLY A 843 -23.39 11.33 12.11
C GLY A 843 -24.43 10.39 11.54
N ASN A 844 -24.00 9.18 11.26
CA ASN A 844 -24.86 8.08 10.83
C ASN A 844 -24.36 6.77 11.41
N THR A 845 -25.27 5.81 11.59
CA THR A 845 -24.94 4.45 12.03
C THR A 845 -25.59 3.43 11.11
N TRP A 846 -24.86 2.34 10.85
CA TRP A 846 -25.34 1.18 10.08
C TRP A 846 -25.18 -0.09 10.93
N GLY A 847 -26.10 -0.27 11.88
CA GLY A 847 -26.01 -1.38 12.85
C GLY A 847 -24.92 -1.14 13.88
N ASP A 848 -23.74 -1.66 13.67
CA ASP A 848 -22.53 -1.48 14.48
C ASP A 848 -21.52 -0.47 13.91
N GLY A 849 -21.72 -0.09 12.65
CA GLY A 849 -20.89 0.90 11.97
C GLY A 849 -21.24 2.33 12.41
N LEU A 850 -20.23 3.17 12.61
CA LEU A 850 -20.32 4.55 13.03
C LEU A 850 -19.64 5.46 12.00
N TYR A 851 -20.31 6.54 11.61
CA TYR A 851 -19.77 7.63 10.80
C TYR A 851 -20.06 8.96 11.46
N LEU A 852 -19.00 9.75 11.74
CA LEU A 852 -19.11 11.05 12.39
C LEU A 852 -18.33 12.11 11.59
N VAL A 853 -18.83 13.32 11.56
CA VAL A 853 -18.22 14.48 10.90
C VAL A 853 -18.06 15.61 11.89
N PHE A 854 -16.87 16.20 11.92
CA PHE A 854 -16.53 17.33 12.79
C PHE A 854 -15.95 18.48 11.97
N ASP A 855 -16.18 19.72 12.45
CA ASP A 855 -15.55 20.90 11.87
C ASP A 855 -14.08 21.08 12.33
N GLU A 856 -13.72 20.51 13.49
CA GLU A 856 -12.38 20.58 14.06
C GLU A 856 -11.74 19.19 14.20
N VAL A 857 -10.51 19.04 13.72
CA VAL A 857 -9.73 17.79 13.84
C VAL A 857 -9.44 17.45 15.29
N ARG A 858 -9.22 18.47 16.15
CA ARG A 858 -9.00 18.28 17.57
C ARG A 858 -10.19 17.60 18.24
N ALA A 859 -11.40 18.13 18.02
CA ALA A 859 -12.62 17.56 18.58
C ALA A 859 -12.86 16.12 18.11
N ALA A 860 -12.61 15.85 16.81
CA ALA A 860 -12.68 14.51 16.24
C ALA A 860 -11.69 13.54 16.89
N ALA A 861 -10.45 13.98 17.12
CA ALA A 861 -9.41 13.18 17.77
C ALA A 861 -9.78 12.85 19.22
N GLU A 862 -10.22 13.85 20.00
CA GLU A 862 -10.65 13.69 21.38
C GLU A 862 -11.87 12.76 21.48
N CYS A 863 -12.84 12.89 20.57
CA CYS A 863 -14.02 12.04 20.52
C CYS A 863 -13.67 10.59 20.19
N ALA A 864 -12.84 10.35 19.17
CA ALA A 864 -12.41 9.02 18.78
C ALA A 864 -11.70 8.28 19.92
N LEU A 865 -10.82 8.97 20.65
CA LEU A 865 -10.12 8.41 21.80
C LEU A 865 -11.06 8.18 22.98
N ALA A 866 -11.98 9.11 23.27
CA ALA A 866 -12.96 8.97 24.34
C ALA A 866 -13.91 7.78 24.10
N ILE A 867 -14.38 7.58 22.87
CA ILE A 867 -15.18 6.41 22.49
C ILE A 867 -14.36 5.13 22.74
N GLN A 868 -13.11 5.09 22.34
CA GLN A 868 -12.25 3.91 22.49
C GLN A 868 -12.00 3.60 23.97
N GLU A 869 -11.76 4.62 24.79
CA GLU A 869 -11.61 4.50 26.25
C GLU A 869 -12.91 4.00 26.90
N LEU A 870 -14.06 4.56 26.50
CA LEU A 870 -15.38 4.14 26.95
C LEU A 870 -15.61 2.65 26.67
N ILE A 871 -15.37 2.20 25.44
CA ILE A 871 -15.55 0.80 25.02
C ILE A 871 -14.60 -0.12 25.78
N GLY A 872 -13.35 0.29 25.99
CA GLY A 872 -12.37 -0.45 26.80
C GLY A 872 -12.76 -0.61 28.28
N GLY A 873 -13.66 0.23 28.79
CA GLY A 873 -14.20 0.19 30.15
C GLY A 873 -15.40 -0.76 30.35
N PHE A 874 -16.01 -1.27 29.26
CA PHE A 874 -17.14 -2.19 29.38
C PHE A 874 -16.72 -3.61 29.74
N ASP A 875 -17.45 -4.22 30.70
CA ASP A 875 -17.41 -5.67 30.89
C ASP A 875 -18.28 -6.37 29.83
N ILE A 876 -17.76 -6.50 28.63
CA ILE A 876 -18.44 -7.10 27.48
C ILE A 876 -18.99 -8.51 27.79
N PRO A 877 -18.21 -9.42 28.44
CA PRO A 877 -18.73 -10.71 28.89
C PRO A 877 -19.86 -10.59 29.92
N GLY A 878 -19.76 -9.68 30.88
CA GLY A 878 -20.78 -9.43 31.92
C GLY A 878 -22.10 -8.91 31.34
N LEU A 879 -22.05 -8.21 30.20
CA LEU A 879 -23.23 -7.80 29.44
C LEU A 879 -23.83 -8.94 28.60
N GLY A 880 -23.23 -10.11 28.58
CA GLY A 880 -23.65 -11.24 27.76
C GLY A 880 -23.28 -11.12 26.27
N LEU A 881 -22.46 -10.15 25.90
CA LEU A 881 -22.05 -9.86 24.50
C LEU A 881 -20.79 -10.63 24.09
N THR A 882 -20.73 -11.92 24.39
CA THR A 882 -19.53 -12.77 24.26
C THR A 882 -18.95 -12.87 22.83
N GLY A 883 -19.71 -12.50 21.80
CA GLY A 883 -19.23 -12.45 20.40
C GLY A 883 -18.48 -11.18 20.04
N LEU A 884 -18.67 -10.10 20.81
CA LEU A 884 -18.08 -8.79 20.56
C LEU A 884 -16.63 -8.76 21.06
N ARG A 885 -15.72 -8.22 20.25
CA ARG A 885 -14.28 -8.24 20.58
C ARG A 885 -13.70 -6.84 20.88
N GLY A 886 -14.33 -5.79 20.40
CA GLY A 886 -13.88 -4.41 20.54
C GLY A 886 -14.26 -3.57 19.33
N MET A 887 -13.95 -2.29 19.38
CA MET A 887 -14.19 -1.37 18.29
C MET A 887 -12.88 -1.05 17.56
N ARG A 888 -12.95 -0.89 16.25
CA ARG A 888 -11.92 -0.36 15.38
C ARG A 888 -12.33 1.06 15.01
N ILE A 889 -11.44 2.03 15.14
CA ILE A 889 -11.74 3.42 14.80
C ILE A 889 -10.69 3.92 13.82
N ALA A 890 -11.14 4.50 12.71
CA ALA A 890 -10.31 5.19 11.74
C ALA A 890 -10.74 6.63 11.57
N ALA A 891 -9.78 7.56 11.41
CA ALA A 891 -10.09 8.93 11.11
C ALA A 891 -9.29 9.49 9.93
N HIS A 892 -9.93 10.39 9.19
CA HIS A 892 -9.36 11.12 8.07
C HIS A 892 -9.75 12.60 8.14
N ALA A 893 -8.90 13.47 7.64
CA ALA A 893 -9.23 14.88 7.45
C ALA A 893 -8.92 15.29 6.02
N GLY A 894 -9.86 15.98 5.40
CA GLY A 894 -9.69 16.42 4.02
C GLY A 894 -10.83 17.32 3.52
N PRO A 895 -10.64 17.90 2.32
CA PRO A 895 -11.66 18.70 1.66
C PRO A 895 -12.82 17.80 1.22
N VAL A 896 -14.03 18.19 1.58
CA VAL A 896 -15.30 17.54 1.22
C VAL A 896 -16.29 18.57 0.68
N PHE A 897 -17.25 18.10 -0.09
CA PHE A 897 -18.43 18.89 -0.47
C PHE A 897 -19.48 18.73 0.61
N GLU A 898 -20.10 19.82 0.99
CA GLU A 898 -21.27 19.84 1.86
C GLU A 898 -22.56 19.92 1.01
N GLY A 899 -23.55 19.13 1.34
CA GLY A 899 -24.80 19.10 0.62
C GLY A 899 -25.97 18.53 1.43
N TRP A 900 -27.14 18.53 0.83
CA TRP A 900 -28.36 17.98 1.41
C TRP A 900 -28.63 16.60 0.81
N ASP A 901 -28.73 15.56 1.63
CA ASP A 901 -29.16 14.24 1.20
C ASP A 901 -30.70 14.23 1.03
N PRO A 902 -31.23 14.13 -0.21
CA PRO A 902 -32.65 14.16 -0.45
C PRO A 902 -33.40 12.91 0.04
N ILE A 903 -32.68 11.79 0.25
CA ILE A 903 -33.24 10.51 0.72
C ILE A 903 -33.29 10.51 2.24
N ALA A 904 -32.15 10.74 2.90
CA ALA A 904 -32.07 10.80 4.36
C ALA A 904 -32.61 12.10 4.95
N ARG A 905 -32.84 13.15 4.11
CA ARG A 905 -33.34 14.48 4.49
C ARG A 905 -32.49 15.12 5.59
N GLN A 906 -31.18 15.08 5.43
CA GLN A 906 -30.23 15.64 6.38
C GLN A 906 -29.02 16.24 5.68
N LEU A 907 -28.26 17.04 6.43
CA LEU A 907 -26.94 17.50 5.99
C LEU A 907 -26.04 16.29 5.78
N THR A 908 -25.33 16.27 4.66
CA THR A 908 -24.40 15.22 4.33
C THR A 908 -23.09 15.78 3.77
N PHE A 909 -22.02 14.98 3.85
CA PHE A 909 -20.72 15.32 3.33
C PHE A 909 -20.26 14.22 2.37
N PHE A 910 -19.74 14.61 1.21
CA PHE A 910 -19.33 13.65 0.17
C PHE A 910 -18.04 14.10 -0.51
N GLY A 911 -17.38 13.14 -1.18
CA GLY A 911 -16.10 13.35 -1.84
C GLY A 911 -15.11 12.23 -1.57
N THR A 912 -13.93 12.33 -2.15
CA THR A 912 -12.86 11.31 -2.03
C THR A 912 -12.42 11.09 -0.59
N GLY A 913 -12.37 12.14 0.24
CA GLY A 913 -12.01 12.06 1.65
C GLY A 913 -12.93 11.16 2.47
N VAL A 914 -14.26 11.21 2.25
CA VAL A 914 -15.22 10.32 2.94
C VAL A 914 -14.94 8.86 2.59
N THR A 915 -14.67 8.59 1.32
CA THR A 915 -14.37 7.25 0.84
C THR A 915 -13.04 6.71 1.39
N GLN A 916 -12.04 7.58 1.56
CA GLN A 916 -10.74 7.19 2.16
C GLN A 916 -10.90 6.76 3.62
N ALA A 917 -11.59 7.53 4.44
CA ALA A 917 -11.81 7.22 5.85
C ALA A 917 -12.50 5.85 6.06
N ALA A 918 -13.57 5.58 5.31
CA ALA A 918 -14.32 4.33 5.37
C ALA A 918 -13.49 3.08 4.99
N ARG A 919 -12.35 3.25 4.33
CA ARG A 919 -11.51 2.15 3.85
C ARG A 919 -10.36 1.79 4.77
N ILE A 920 -10.02 2.66 5.69
CA ILE A 920 -8.94 2.43 6.65
C ILE A 920 -9.46 1.68 7.88
N GLU A 921 -10.72 1.90 8.25
CA GLU A 921 -11.36 1.27 9.41
C GLU A 921 -11.17 -0.27 9.42
N PRO A 922 -11.42 -1.02 8.33
CA PRO A 922 -11.27 -2.47 8.34
C PRO A 922 -9.83 -2.96 8.58
N ARG A 923 -8.85 -2.09 8.41
CA ARG A 923 -7.43 -2.36 8.63
C ARG A 923 -6.93 -1.95 10.00
N THR A 924 -7.75 -1.22 10.74
CA THR A 924 -7.42 -0.79 12.11
C THR A 924 -7.54 -1.96 13.05
N PRO A 925 -6.54 -2.23 13.91
CA PRO A 925 -6.66 -3.25 14.94
C PRO A 925 -7.77 -2.91 15.95
N GLU A 926 -8.39 -3.95 16.52
CA GLU A 926 -9.38 -3.80 17.59
C GLU A 926 -8.76 -3.11 18.81
N GLY A 927 -9.43 -2.10 19.35
CA GLY A 927 -8.95 -1.35 20.50
C GLY A 927 -8.02 -0.18 20.13
N GLU A 928 -7.75 0.07 18.85
CA GLU A 928 -6.86 1.12 18.38
C GLU A 928 -7.63 2.19 17.60
N VAL A 929 -7.03 3.39 17.54
CA VAL A 929 -7.47 4.50 16.69
C VAL A 929 -6.37 4.78 15.68
N TYR A 930 -6.64 4.50 14.38
CA TYR A 930 -5.72 4.80 13.31
C TYR A 930 -6.20 6.00 12.50
N VAL A 931 -5.25 6.82 12.09
CA VAL A 931 -5.54 8.04 11.36
C VAL A 931 -4.67 8.16 10.12
N THR A 932 -5.19 8.82 9.10
CA THR A 932 -4.42 9.15 7.90
C THR A 932 -3.37 10.21 8.19
N GLU A 933 -2.35 10.31 7.34
CA GLU A 933 -1.33 11.35 7.44
C GLU A 933 -1.93 12.78 7.48
N PRO A 934 -2.91 13.17 6.62
CA PRO A 934 -3.54 14.48 6.74
C PRO A 934 -4.21 14.72 8.10
N PHE A 935 -4.90 13.73 8.65
CA PHE A 935 -5.49 13.85 9.98
C PHE A 935 -4.42 13.99 11.07
N ALA A 936 -3.38 13.15 11.02
CA ALA A 936 -2.28 13.18 11.99
C ALA A 936 -1.54 14.53 11.95
N ALA A 937 -1.31 15.05 10.74
CA ALA A 937 -0.67 16.36 10.54
C ALA A 937 -1.52 17.48 11.15
N LEU A 938 -2.81 17.54 10.82
CA LEU A 938 -3.71 18.56 11.35
C LEU A 938 -3.92 18.43 12.87
N ALA A 939 -4.05 17.21 13.41
CA ALA A 939 -4.15 16.98 14.83
C ALA A 939 -2.88 17.42 15.59
N SER A 940 -1.71 17.18 15.01
CA SER A 940 -0.41 17.60 15.57
C SER A 940 -0.23 19.13 15.51
N LEU A 941 -0.81 19.77 14.50
CA LEU A 941 -0.79 21.23 14.38
C LEU A 941 -1.75 21.90 15.38
N ALA A 942 -3.01 21.44 15.42
CA ALA A 942 -4.08 22.07 16.20
C ALA A 942 -4.12 21.64 17.67
N GLY A 943 -3.75 20.40 17.97
CA GLY A 943 -3.87 19.79 19.30
C GLY A 943 -2.78 20.14 20.28
N GLY A 944 -1.79 20.97 19.91
CA GLY A 944 -0.66 21.28 20.77
C GLY A 944 0.03 19.99 21.23
N ASP A 945 0.17 19.80 22.55
CA ASP A 945 0.79 18.62 23.15
C ASP A 945 -0.21 17.55 23.61
N SER A 946 -1.46 17.62 23.18
CA SER A 946 -2.52 16.72 23.66
C SER A 946 -2.45 15.32 23.02
N PHE A 947 -1.88 15.19 21.81
CA PHE A 947 -1.89 13.93 21.06
C PHE A 947 -0.49 13.55 20.59
N ASP A 948 -0.25 12.24 20.56
CA ASP A 948 0.87 11.62 19.87
C ASP A 948 0.37 10.81 18.68
N CYS A 949 0.99 11.05 17.51
CA CYS A 949 0.73 10.32 16.27
C CYS A 949 1.99 9.54 15.88
N HIS A 950 1.94 8.20 15.97
CA HIS A 950 3.07 7.34 15.64
C HIS A 950 2.83 6.65 14.31
N TYR A 951 3.78 6.79 13.40
CA TYR A 951 3.72 6.10 12.11
C TYR A 951 3.70 4.57 12.31
N VAL A 952 2.73 3.90 11.69
CA VAL A 952 2.53 2.46 11.80
C VAL A 952 2.77 1.71 10.49
N GLY A 953 3.07 2.42 9.43
CA GLY A 953 3.32 1.88 8.10
C GLY A 953 2.36 2.41 7.05
N SER A 954 2.64 2.07 5.78
CA SER A 954 1.73 2.35 4.68
C SER A 954 0.87 1.13 4.42
N LEU A 955 -0.45 1.29 4.53
CA LEU A 955 -1.38 0.21 4.22
C LEU A 955 -2.06 0.44 2.88
N PRO A 956 -2.26 -0.64 2.09
CA PRO A 956 -3.17 -0.58 0.98
C PRO A 956 -4.58 -0.32 1.52
N ALA A 957 -5.23 0.73 1.02
CA ALA A 957 -6.61 0.97 1.38
C ALA A 957 -7.51 -0.14 0.83
N ALA A 958 -8.50 -0.59 1.61
CA ALA A 958 -9.49 -1.54 1.12
C ALA A 958 -10.16 -1.02 -0.16
N LYS A 959 -10.43 -1.89 -1.15
CA LYS A 959 -11.13 -1.59 -2.40
C LYS A 959 -10.47 -0.60 -3.39
N GLY A 960 -9.14 -0.50 -3.48
CA GLY A 960 -8.49 0.11 -4.64
C GLY A 960 -8.14 1.58 -4.58
N TYR A 961 -8.04 2.18 -3.41
CA TYR A 961 -7.72 3.61 -3.27
C TYR A 961 -6.26 3.90 -2.89
N GLY A 962 -5.33 3.14 -3.45
CA GLY A 962 -3.92 3.37 -3.24
C GLY A 962 -3.41 2.88 -1.87
N SER A 963 -2.23 3.30 -1.50
CA SER A 963 -1.60 3.03 -0.21
C SER A 963 -1.47 4.35 0.54
N PHE A 964 -1.94 4.40 1.78
CA PHE A 964 -1.89 5.60 2.61
C PHE A 964 -0.97 5.38 3.81
N PRO A 965 -0.10 6.35 4.13
CA PRO A 965 0.59 6.38 5.41
C PRO A 965 -0.44 6.46 6.54
N LEU A 966 -0.33 5.56 7.51
CA LEU A 966 -1.20 5.52 8.68
C LEU A 966 -0.42 5.76 9.96
N PHE A 967 -1.11 6.36 10.91
CA PHE A 967 -0.59 6.69 12.23
C PHE A 967 -1.54 6.16 13.30
N SER A 968 -0.99 5.62 14.37
CA SER A 968 -1.72 5.36 15.61
C SER A 968 -1.89 6.68 16.35
N LEU A 969 -3.11 7.03 16.74
CA LEU A 969 -3.44 8.22 17.53
C LEU A 969 -3.57 7.82 18.99
N LYS A 970 -2.86 8.52 19.87
CA LYS A 970 -2.92 8.31 21.31
C LYS A 970 -2.95 9.64 22.07
N ARG A 971 -3.48 9.64 23.30
CA ARG A 971 -3.30 10.79 24.19
C ARG A 971 -1.85 10.86 24.62
N ARG A 972 -1.30 12.07 24.64
CA ARG A 972 0.00 12.30 25.23
C ARG A 972 -0.15 12.29 26.75
N LEU A 973 0.59 11.44 27.42
CA LEU A 973 0.68 11.43 28.87
C LEU A 973 1.59 12.58 29.32
N ALA A 974 1.12 13.38 30.25
CA ALA A 974 1.83 14.55 30.77
C ALA A 974 3.10 14.16 31.58
#